data_af615307d4ff554cf024b124c4a6cd10
#
_entry.id   af615307d4ff554cf024b124c4a6cd10
#
_cell.length_a   1.000
_cell.length_b   1.000
_cell.length_c   1.000
_cell.angle_alpha   90.00
_cell.angle_beta   90.00
_cell.angle_gamma   90.00
#
_symmetry.space_group_name_H-M   'P 1'
#
loop_
_entity.id
_entity.type
_entity.pdbx_description
1 polymer ?
#
loop_
_entity_poly.entity_id
_entity_poly.type
_entity_poly.pdbx_seq_one_letter_code
_entity_poly.pdbx_strand_id
1 'polypeptide(L)'
;MLGAGVGMVALSAPAAAQDYTTGAITGTVVDAGNKPVAGVKVTLRSLAQNQSRTYTTSATGGFSAVGLTPGQYQLTAEGDAYRTQSDTIQIAPAQESRITVTVTAKDAPANEVIVTGQRIRQDFTKTTTGLNLDVVATAAQLPIARSVTALTLLAPGAVQGAPGFGNVPSLGGSSVAENAYYINGLNITNPDTYVGSARVPFDFYQTVDVQTAGYAAEFGRATGGVINATTKSGSNTPMMAIHGNFDETGLQSSSPNIGTPTNPSNIGRLAHTATQALSIEAGGPIIKDHIFLYGLYQANDIVGKGASPIANNYFRSISTDPFYGGKLDIYATPTQHLEFTMFDTRQTTRTDNYTFTPNASFTGGTPGTYTGSQKYKQGGFNWVGRYTGSITDFFQISGAYGINRDSNDSMPLDTSSYYVIDRRTATTGGLAKTISGQPYSGNAINDTQRKFWRIDGDLRFEILGRHHVRFGLDNEDVSETKITTLNGGLPIQYDYRDIGVRLMYERLGGFVSGNDRAYYVQDSWEPARGLTINLGVRDDEFQQSNLSGQRYLSLKDNIAARVGFSWTPGGDSRFRFIGSYGRYFIPPAMNLGFRGRDLYFREYFAYPTGYTAANFPVDVQTGLPLLNLGPALTTLGGSGYSSNCPTNISAAPGNPVNGQGTCLIFGAGVQDPAAAKMAVGAKPTYEDEFVLGARFRVSELFSVGLTGTYRNLGRVSEDTDFAPFLANYYCNGGANASASQCDFYQNNSAYYIWNPGRSSQTVRDWVDPTKTVTLTGLAFPNPKRQYSSLVFDWKRADDGIWSLQGSITVARSYGNYEGTVKSDAGNGAQSDAGSTQDYDYLGLTDYSTGLLPNDRTFVFKTFGSYHVTDNLSFGTNVLVQSPQRLSCMGYHPTDANAAGYGASSFYCAYGPLNAAGNYTATQPSPRGTGLRTDWVKQIDLSFRYVLPQSLGFNRFVVRADAFNIFNSQPITQRYVQHENQKAGNQYTPDPLYGTPLGYLTPRSVRLGFDILF
;
A
#
# COMPACT_ATOMS: atom_id res chain seq x y z
N MET A 1 47.96 48.46 4.23
CA MET A 1 46.80 49.26 3.79
C MET A 1 46.34 48.74 2.45
N LEU A 2 45.27 47.98 2.43
CA LEU A 2 44.42 47.72 1.26
C LEU A 2 43.04 47.33 1.82
N GLY A 3 42.15 48.34 1.85
CA GLY A 3 40.77 48.15 2.23
C GLY A 3 39.98 47.63 1.05
N ALA A 4 39.45 46.41 1.19
CA ALA A 4 38.46 45.88 0.27
C ALA A 4 37.05 46.28 0.80
N GLY A 5 36.42 47.26 0.12
CA GLY A 5 35.02 47.59 0.35
C GLY A 5 34.11 46.45 -0.08
N VAL A 6 33.42 45.82 0.86
CA VAL A 6 32.33 44.91 0.59
C VAL A 6 31.12 45.78 0.23
N GLY A 7 30.78 45.85 -1.06
CA GLY A 7 29.52 46.40 -1.52
C GLY A 7 28.37 45.54 -1.06
N MET A 8 27.50 46.07 -0.17
CA MET A 8 26.19 45.49 0.09
C MET A 8 25.36 45.54 -1.16
N VAL A 9 25.19 44.42 -1.84
CA VAL A 9 24.17 44.26 -2.86
C VAL A 9 22.83 44.21 -2.12
N ALA A 10 21.99 45.22 -2.33
CA ALA A 10 20.63 45.20 -1.83
C ALA A 10 19.85 44.05 -2.49
N LEU A 11 19.65 43.00 -1.73
CA LEU A 11 18.78 41.89 -2.10
C LEU A 11 17.31 42.30 -1.91
N SER A 12 16.71 42.84 -2.96
CA SER A 12 15.28 43.16 -3.01
C SER A 12 14.56 42.15 -3.91
N ALA A 13 14.10 41.05 -3.34
CA ALA A 13 13.02 40.27 -3.94
C ALA A 13 12.27 39.53 -2.82
N PRO A 14 10.95 39.59 -2.77
CA PRO A 14 10.19 38.77 -1.83
C PRO A 14 10.37 37.30 -2.20
N ALA A 15 10.99 36.56 -1.34
CA ALA A 15 11.15 35.14 -1.51
C ALA A 15 10.27 34.42 -0.49
N ALA A 16 9.70 33.34 -0.92
CA ALA A 16 8.76 32.65 -0.11
C ALA A 16 8.86 31.10 -0.25
N ALA A 17 8.66 30.40 0.81
CA ALA A 17 8.98 28.99 0.97
C ALA A 17 7.78 28.04 0.87
N GLN A 18 8.05 26.75 0.65
CA GLN A 18 7.10 25.69 0.44
C GLN A 18 7.33 24.55 1.44
N ASP A 19 6.26 24.08 2.08
CA ASP A 19 6.23 22.86 2.90
C ASP A 19 5.56 21.75 2.09
N TYR A 20 5.88 20.47 2.33
CA TYR A 20 5.30 19.38 1.55
C TYR A 20 3.81 19.13 1.80
N THR A 21 3.20 19.82 2.75
CA THR A 21 1.74 19.88 2.94
C THR A 21 1.11 21.17 2.42
N THR A 22 1.92 22.19 2.14
CA THR A 22 1.48 23.45 1.58
C THR A 22 1.98 23.59 0.14
N GLY A 23 1.41 24.52 -0.60
CA GLY A 23 1.88 24.88 -1.93
C GLY A 23 2.33 26.34 -2.00
N ALA A 24 2.88 26.72 -3.14
CA ALA A 24 3.31 28.07 -3.42
C ALA A 24 2.90 28.52 -4.82
N ILE A 25 2.78 29.84 -5.01
CA ILE A 25 2.64 30.49 -6.32
C ILE A 25 3.77 31.48 -6.47
N THR A 26 4.53 31.36 -7.54
CA THR A 26 5.43 32.40 -8.02
C THR A 26 4.89 32.95 -9.36
N GLY A 27 4.63 34.23 -9.42
CA GLY A 27 4.03 34.84 -10.61
C GLY A 27 4.79 36.04 -11.14
N THR A 28 4.59 36.32 -12.42
CA THR A 28 5.03 37.59 -13.04
C THR A 28 3.83 38.26 -13.68
N VAL A 29 3.60 39.52 -13.36
CA VAL A 29 2.58 40.34 -14.01
C VAL A 29 3.22 41.05 -15.18
N VAL A 30 2.60 40.94 -16.36
CA VAL A 30 3.07 41.54 -17.60
C VAL A 30 1.94 42.31 -18.29
N ASP A 31 2.28 43.29 -19.12
CA ASP A 31 1.32 43.95 -20.00
C ASP A 31 1.04 43.12 -21.27
N ALA A 32 0.17 43.60 -22.15
CA ALA A 32 -0.15 42.95 -23.43
C ALA A 32 1.07 42.85 -24.38
N GLY A 33 2.11 43.64 -24.18
CA GLY A 33 3.40 43.58 -24.88
C GLY A 33 4.42 42.65 -24.21
N ASN A 34 4.00 41.87 -23.20
CA ASN A 34 4.84 40.94 -22.41
C ASN A 34 5.96 41.62 -21.60
N LYS A 35 5.82 42.92 -21.28
CA LYS A 35 6.74 43.69 -20.45
C LYS A 35 6.32 43.54 -18.96
N PRO A 36 7.26 43.34 -18.02
CA PRO A 36 6.97 43.28 -16.60
C PRO A 36 6.30 44.56 -16.08
N VAL A 37 5.30 44.39 -15.20
CA VAL A 37 4.56 45.52 -14.60
C VAL A 37 4.78 45.51 -13.08
N ALA A 38 5.41 46.56 -12.58
CA ALA A 38 5.66 46.79 -11.16
C ALA A 38 4.44 47.44 -10.46
N GLY A 39 4.32 47.26 -9.13
CA GLY A 39 3.32 47.93 -8.31
C GLY A 39 1.88 47.42 -8.46
N VAL A 40 1.65 46.33 -9.17
CA VAL A 40 0.33 45.71 -9.29
C VAL A 40 0.01 44.96 -7.99
N LYS A 41 -1.19 45.19 -7.45
CA LYS A 41 -1.72 44.49 -6.30
C LYS A 41 -2.29 43.13 -6.71
N VAL A 42 -1.68 42.02 -6.26
CA VAL A 42 -2.13 40.67 -6.54
C VAL A 42 -2.76 40.10 -5.27
N THR A 43 -4.06 39.81 -5.31
CA THR A 43 -4.81 39.20 -4.22
C THR A 43 -5.08 37.74 -4.52
N LEU A 44 -4.69 36.84 -3.63
CA LEU A 44 -4.99 35.42 -3.66
C LEU A 44 -6.04 35.10 -2.61
N ARG A 45 -7.22 34.67 -3.04
CA ARG A 45 -8.31 34.24 -2.17
C ARG A 45 -8.49 32.74 -2.25
N SER A 46 -8.29 32.05 -1.13
CA SER A 46 -8.63 30.62 -1.01
C SER A 46 -10.13 30.44 -1.16
N LEU A 47 -10.58 29.59 -2.11
CA LEU A 47 -12.00 29.30 -2.27
C LEU A 47 -12.52 28.37 -1.16
N ALA A 48 -11.64 27.51 -0.59
CA ALA A 48 -11.99 26.61 0.49
C ALA A 48 -12.07 27.35 1.85
N GLN A 49 -11.05 28.19 2.19
CA GLN A 49 -10.97 28.87 3.49
C GLN A 49 -11.57 30.27 3.49
N ASN A 50 -11.90 30.82 2.32
CA ASN A 50 -12.36 32.20 2.13
C ASN A 50 -11.43 33.23 2.81
N GLN A 51 -10.13 32.94 2.83
CA GLN A 51 -9.05 33.79 3.34
C GLN A 51 -8.34 34.45 2.15
N SER A 52 -8.02 35.73 2.27
CA SER A 52 -7.32 36.48 1.24
C SER A 52 -5.95 36.93 1.71
N ARG A 53 -4.95 36.83 0.82
CA ARG A 53 -3.60 37.36 1.02
C ARG A 53 -3.25 38.25 -0.17
N THR A 54 -2.62 39.39 0.10
CA THR A 54 -2.30 40.40 -0.93
C THR A 54 -0.80 40.60 -1.02
N TYR A 55 -0.30 40.70 -2.26
CA TYR A 55 1.10 40.91 -2.62
C TYR A 55 1.20 42.05 -3.59
N THR A 56 2.34 42.76 -3.64
CA THR A 56 2.63 43.80 -4.60
C THR A 56 3.77 43.35 -5.51
N THR A 57 3.63 43.55 -6.83
CA THR A 57 4.68 43.12 -7.76
C THR A 57 5.94 43.99 -7.64
N SER A 58 7.11 43.31 -7.72
CA SER A 58 8.43 43.96 -7.73
C SER A 58 8.70 44.76 -9.01
N ALA A 59 9.87 45.41 -9.07
CA ALA A 59 10.32 46.11 -10.29
C ALA A 59 10.42 45.22 -11.53
N THR A 60 10.59 43.90 -11.33
CA THR A 60 10.59 42.91 -12.42
C THR A 60 9.22 42.28 -12.64
N GLY A 61 8.14 42.88 -12.13
CA GLY A 61 6.78 42.36 -12.23
C GLY A 61 6.50 41.09 -11.40
N GLY A 62 7.47 40.63 -10.63
CA GLY A 62 7.40 39.38 -9.89
C GLY A 62 6.63 39.48 -8.58
N PHE A 63 5.90 38.43 -8.19
CA PHE A 63 5.34 38.23 -6.86
C PHE A 63 5.50 36.77 -6.46
N SER A 64 5.52 36.51 -5.15
CA SER A 64 5.60 35.13 -4.60
C SER A 64 4.71 35.00 -3.38
N ALA A 65 3.92 33.93 -3.36
CA ALA A 65 3.00 33.57 -2.30
C ALA A 65 3.26 32.12 -1.85
N VAL A 66 3.43 31.90 -0.58
CA VAL A 66 3.85 30.63 -0.05
C VAL A 66 3.09 30.22 1.20
N GLY A 67 3.31 28.96 1.64
CA GLY A 67 2.57 28.38 2.74
C GLY A 67 1.06 28.45 2.44
N LEU A 68 0.69 28.25 1.17
CA LEU A 68 -0.71 28.23 0.76
C LEU A 68 -1.28 26.84 1.04
N THR A 69 -2.42 26.78 1.72
CA THR A 69 -3.17 25.54 1.90
C THR A 69 -3.56 24.99 0.52
N PRO A 70 -3.35 23.68 0.26
CA PRO A 70 -3.77 23.09 -1.01
C PRO A 70 -5.26 23.25 -1.29
N GLY A 71 -5.59 23.52 -2.55
CA GLY A 71 -6.97 23.79 -2.98
C GLY A 71 -7.03 24.82 -4.09
N GLN A 72 -8.23 25.29 -4.40
CA GLN A 72 -8.46 26.30 -5.43
C GLN A 72 -8.35 27.73 -4.86
N TYR A 73 -7.69 28.59 -5.60
CA TYR A 73 -7.53 30.01 -5.28
C TYR A 73 -8.00 30.88 -6.45
N GLN A 74 -8.75 31.92 -6.11
CA GLN A 74 -9.00 33.01 -7.01
C GLN A 74 -7.84 34.00 -6.92
N LEU A 75 -7.14 34.24 -8.03
CA LEU A 75 -6.13 35.28 -8.16
C LEU A 75 -6.79 36.50 -8.78
N THR A 76 -6.60 37.68 -8.21
CA THR A 76 -7.04 38.96 -8.75
C THR A 76 -5.85 39.91 -8.81
N ALA A 77 -5.58 40.47 -10.00
CA ALA A 77 -4.53 41.47 -10.20
C ALA A 77 -5.15 42.84 -10.51
N GLU A 78 -4.81 43.83 -9.71
CA GLU A 78 -5.36 45.18 -9.76
C GLU A 78 -4.24 46.23 -9.83
N GLY A 79 -4.41 47.23 -10.71
CA GLY A 79 -3.48 48.34 -10.83
C GLY A 79 -4.21 49.62 -11.28
N ASP A 80 -3.68 50.77 -10.90
CA ASP A 80 -4.33 52.07 -11.21
C ASP A 80 -4.52 52.31 -12.72
N ALA A 81 -3.56 51.86 -13.53
CA ALA A 81 -3.57 52.00 -15.00
C ALA A 81 -4.14 50.77 -15.72
N TYR A 82 -4.49 49.69 -15.00
CA TYR A 82 -4.87 48.41 -15.61
C TYR A 82 -6.28 47.97 -15.20
N ARG A 83 -6.95 47.20 -16.08
CA ARG A 83 -8.21 46.55 -15.75
C ARG A 83 -7.95 45.38 -14.79
N THR A 84 -8.88 45.13 -13.88
CA THR A 84 -8.83 43.98 -12.99
C THR A 84 -8.87 42.66 -13.77
N GLN A 85 -7.86 41.83 -13.58
CA GLN A 85 -7.79 40.47 -14.13
C GLN A 85 -8.04 39.46 -13.02
N SER A 86 -8.87 38.47 -13.28
CA SER A 86 -9.13 37.37 -12.33
C SER A 86 -8.94 36.00 -12.97
N ASP A 87 -8.26 35.11 -12.28
CA ASP A 87 -8.00 33.72 -12.70
C ASP A 87 -8.23 32.75 -11.54
N THR A 88 -8.61 31.51 -11.83
CA THR A 88 -8.65 30.43 -10.81
C THR A 88 -7.45 29.50 -10.96
N ILE A 89 -6.77 29.19 -9.86
CA ILE A 89 -5.54 28.40 -9.83
C ILE A 89 -5.68 27.28 -8.82
N GLN A 90 -5.30 26.05 -9.20
CA GLN A 90 -5.20 24.91 -8.30
C GLN A 90 -3.82 24.87 -7.64
N ILE A 91 -3.77 24.89 -6.32
CA ILE A 91 -2.57 24.70 -5.52
C ILE A 91 -2.51 23.26 -5.06
N ALA A 92 -1.41 22.57 -5.39
CA ALA A 92 -1.13 21.21 -4.94
C ALA A 92 -0.12 21.20 -3.78
N PRO A 93 -0.17 20.21 -2.87
CA PRO A 93 0.80 20.07 -1.81
C PRO A 93 2.20 19.78 -2.39
N ALA A 94 3.25 20.24 -1.71
CA ALA A 94 4.65 20.08 -2.10
C ALA A 94 4.98 20.60 -3.52
N GLN A 95 4.24 21.59 -4.03
CA GLN A 95 4.41 22.12 -5.39
C GLN A 95 4.42 23.64 -5.42
N GLU A 96 5.29 24.19 -6.28
CA GLU A 96 5.31 25.60 -6.62
C GLU A 96 4.70 25.79 -8.01
N SER A 97 3.55 26.50 -8.08
CA SER A 97 2.91 26.86 -9.35
C SER A 97 3.49 28.15 -9.86
N ARG A 98 4.03 28.15 -11.08
CA ARG A 98 4.55 29.36 -11.74
C ARG A 98 3.57 29.87 -12.77
N ILE A 99 3.23 31.17 -12.70
CA ILE A 99 2.19 31.74 -13.50
C ILE A 99 2.64 33.09 -14.10
N THR A 100 2.16 33.39 -15.29
CA THR A 100 2.23 34.72 -15.86
C THR A 100 0.82 35.32 -15.93
N VAL A 101 0.62 36.48 -15.34
CA VAL A 101 -0.66 37.22 -15.35
C VAL A 101 -0.53 38.37 -16.31
N THR A 102 -1.34 38.39 -17.37
CA THR A 102 -1.35 39.50 -18.33
C THR A 102 -2.42 40.50 -17.92
N VAL A 103 -2.05 41.72 -17.67
CA VAL A 103 -2.98 42.84 -17.38
C VAL A 103 -3.18 43.71 -18.60
N THR A 104 -4.40 44.20 -18.79
CA THR A 104 -4.78 45.05 -19.92
C THR A 104 -4.92 46.51 -19.44
N ALA A 105 -4.38 47.45 -20.17
CA ALA A 105 -4.52 48.87 -19.85
C ALA A 105 -6.01 49.31 -19.87
N LYS A 106 -6.40 50.22 -18.98
CA LYS A 106 -7.81 50.68 -18.85
C LYS A 106 -8.33 51.36 -20.11
N ASP A 107 -7.45 52.00 -20.85
CA ASP A 107 -7.72 52.71 -22.09
C ASP A 107 -7.69 51.87 -23.37
N ALA A 108 -7.31 50.59 -23.24
CA ALA A 108 -7.33 49.64 -24.37
C ALA A 108 -8.78 49.38 -24.87
N PRO A 109 -9.02 49.24 -26.20
CA PRO A 109 -10.34 48.92 -26.73
C PRO A 109 -10.97 47.67 -26.13
N ALA A 110 -12.26 47.72 -25.82
CA ALA A 110 -12.98 46.65 -25.11
C ALA A 110 -13.38 45.47 -26.02
N ASN A 111 -12.54 45.06 -26.96
CA ASN A 111 -12.88 44.05 -27.97
C ASN A 111 -12.51 42.61 -27.62
N GLU A 112 -12.14 42.34 -26.39
CA GLU A 112 -11.85 40.94 -25.96
C GLU A 112 -12.85 40.47 -24.93
N VAL A 113 -13.63 39.44 -25.30
CA VAL A 113 -14.51 38.70 -24.41
C VAL A 113 -13.62 37.97 -23.40
N ILE A 114 -13.64 38.41 -22.14
CA ILE A 114 -12.97 37.68 -21.04
C ILE A 114 -13.76 36.41 -20.78
N VAL A 115 -13.27 35.31 -21.29
CA VAL A 115 -13.80 33.97 -20.93
C VAL A 115 -13.43 33.67 -19.48
N THR A 116 -14.42 33.69 -18.59
CA THR A 116 -14.28 33.33 -17.16
C THR A 116 -14.22 31.81 -16.91
N GLY A 117 -13.76 31.03 -17.88
CA GLY A 117 -13.55 29.58 -17.72
C GLY A 117 -12.29 29.27 -16.90
N GLN A 118 -12.27 28.14 -16.24
CA GLN A 118 -11.03 27.62 -15.58
C GLN A 118 -9.95 27.47 -16.66
N ARG A 119 -8.91 28.29 -16.59
CA ARG A 119 -7.74 28.12 -17.46
C ARG A 119 -6.92 26.95 -16.95
N ILE A 120 -6.57 26.00 -17.82
CA ILE A 120 -5.55 24.98 -17.51
C ILE A 120 -4.20 25.71 -17.47
N ARG A 121 -3.79 26.14 -16.28
CA ARG A 121 -2.45 26.63 -16.08
C ARG A 121 -1.52 25.47 -15.85
N GLN A 122 -0.52 25.34 -16.68
CA GLN A 122 0.51 24.32 -16.51
C GLN A 122 1.48 24.78 -15.43
N ASP A 123 1.75 23.87 -14.49
CA ASP A 123 2.83 24.03 -13.54
C ASP A 123 4.16 23.77 -14.27
N PHE A 124 4.98 24.82 -14.42
CA PHE A 124 6.24 24.76 -15.16
C PHE A 124 7.42 24.24 -14.33
N THR A 125 7.23 23.94 -13.05
CA THR A 125 8.31 23.47 -12.18
C THR A 125 8.25 21.97 -11.96
N LYS A 126 7.09 21.37 -12.14
CA LYS A 126 6.84 19.96 -11.81
C LYS A 126 7.59 19.02 -12.75
N THR A 127 8.51 18.23 -12.22
CA THR A 127 9.18 17.12 -12.91
C THR A 127 8.54 15.77 -12.58
N THR A 128 7.59 15.74 -11.63
CA THR A 128 6.85 14.53 -11.21
C THR A 128 5.77 14.19 -12.22
N THR A 129 5.52 12.89 -12.38
CA THR A 129 4.34 12.35 -13.08
C THR A 129 3.29 11.90 -12.08
N GLY A 130 2.04 11.87 -12.48
CA GLY A 130 0.95 11.42 -11.60
C GLY A 130 -0.33 12.24 -11.77
N LEU A 131 -1.10 12.34 -10.70
CA LEU A 131 -2.42 12.96 -10.70
C LEU A 131 -2.66 13.72 -9.39
N ASN A 132 -3.01 15.00 -9.51
CA ASN A 132 -3.49 15.79 -8.37
C ASN A 132 -5.00 15.98 -8.50
N LEU A 133 -5.72 15.64 -7.44
CA LEU A 133 -7.18 15.70 -7.37
C LEU A 133 -7.64 16.62 -6.23
N ASP A 134 -8.56 17.52 -6.53
CA ASP A 134 -9.44 18.11 -5.54
C ASP A 134 -10.53 17.08 -5.23
N VAL A 135 -10.51 16.54 -4.00
CA VAL A 135 -11.41 15.44 -3.62
C VAL A 135 -12.86 15.88 -3.58
N VAL A 136 -13.12 17.12 -3.13
CA VAL A 136 -14.46 17.68 -3.04
C VAL A 136 -15.08 17.83 -4.43
N ALA A 137 -14.34 18.42 -5.37
CA ALA A 137 -14.78 18.56 -6.76
C ALA A 137 -14.93 17.19 -7.45
N THR A 138 -14.00 16.26 -7.20
CA THR A 138 -14.04 14.90 -7.78
C THR A 138 -15.23 14.11 -7.28
N ALA A 139 -15.51 14.15 -5.95
CA ALA A 139 -16.68 13.52 -5.34
C ALA A 139 -18.02 14.05 -5.89
N ALA A 140 -17.98 15.33 -6.24
CA ALA A 140 -19.15 16.00 -6.78
C ALA A 140 -19.46 15.61 -8.23
N GLN A 141 -18.52 15.04 -8.95
CA GLN A 141 -18.62 14.87 -10.41
C GLN A 141 -18.53 13.42 -10.87
N LEU A 142 -17.83 12.52 -10.13
CA LEU A 142 -17.45 11.21 -10.65
C LEU A 142 -18.04 10.05 -9.83
N PRO A 143 -18.41 8.93 -10.50
CA PRO A 143 -18.77 7.67 -9.86
C PRO A 143 -17.51 6.93 -9.41
N ILE A 144 -17.00 7.22 -8.22
CA ILE A 144 -15.82 6.57 -7.66
C ILE A 144 -16.14 5.94 -6.31
N ALA A 145 -15.47 4.84 -5.99
CA ALA A 145 -15.49 4.31 -4.64
C ALA A 145 -14.87 5.33 -3.67
N ARG A 146 -15.51 5.51 -2.51
CA ARG A 146 -15.13 6.55 -1.55
C ARG A 146 -13.91 6.12 -0.71
N SER A 147 -12.75 5.99 -1.37
CA SER A 147 -11.49 5.60 -0.74
C SER A 147 -10.29 6.25 -1.44
N VAL A 148 -9.19 6.43 -0.71
CA VAL A 148 -7.92 6.92 -1.29
C VAL A 148 -7.38 5.97 -2.36
N THR A 149 -7.61 4.66 -2.20
CA THR A 149 -7.25 3.63 -3.20
C THR A 149 -7.93 3.90 -4.54
N ALA A 150 -9.24 4.18 -4.53
CA ALA A 150 -9.98 4.47 -5.77
C ALA A 150 -9.48 5.74 -6.46
N LEU A 151 -9.14 6.78 -5.70
CA LEU A 151 -8.52 8.00 -6.22
C LEU A 151 -7.14 7.72 -6.82
N THR A 152 -6.32 6.94 -6.14
CA THR A 152 -4.98 6.55 -6.61
C THR A 152 -5.06 5.77 -7.92
N LEU A 153 -6.05 4.89 -8.07
CA LEU A 153 -6.24 4.09 -9.29
C LEU A 153 -6.65 4.92 -10.51
N LEU A 154 -7.09 6.17 -10.36
CA LEU A 154 -7.31 7.09 -11.49
C LEU A 154 -5.99 7.57 -12.11
N ALA A 155 -4.89 7.57 -11.36
CA ALA A 155 -3.60 8.07 -11.84
C ALA A 155 -3.05 7.23 -13.01
N PRO A 156 -2.40 7.87 -14.00
CA PRO A 156 -1.64 7.17 -15.03
C PRO A 156 -0.55 6.28 -14.41
N GLY A 157 -0.36 5.07 -14.96
CA GLY A 157 0.64 4.12 -14.44
C GLY A 157 0.25 3.40 -13.13
N ALA A 158 -0.91 3.69 -12.55
CA ALA A 158 -1.47 2.95 -11.43
C ALA A 158 -2.28 1.75 -11.94
N VAL A 159 -2.12 0.60 -11.33
CA VAL A 159 -2.93 -0.60 -11.60
C VAL A 159 -3.37 -1.24 -10.29
N GLN A 160 -4.48 -1.95 -10.31
CA GLN A 160 -4.95 -2.70 -9.15
C GLN A 160 -4.00 -3.86 -8.87
N GLY A 161 -3.52 -3.98 -7.64
CA GLY A 161 -2.71 -5.10 -7.17
C GLY A 161 -3.54 -6.37 -6.95
N ALA A 162 -2.87 -7.43 -6.50
CA ALA A 162 -3.52 -8.71 -6.27
C ALA A 162 -4.60 -8.62 -5.16
N PRO A 163 -5.75 -9.29 -5.34
CA PRO A 163 -6.83 -9.32 -4.35
C PRO A 163 -6.41 -9.80 -2.96
N GLY A 164 -5.42 -10.68 -2.87
CA GLY A 164 -4.86 -11.14 -1.58
C GLY A 164 -4.24 -10.04 -0.72
N PHE A 165 -3.92 -8.88 -1.32
CA PHE A 165 -3.46 -7.67 -0.62
C PHE A 165 -4.56 -6.60 -0.49
N GLY A 166 -5.84 -6.95 -0.63
CA GLY A 166 -6.95 -6.00 -0.50
C GLY A 166 -7.08 -5.04 -1.68
N ASN A 167 -6.56 -5.38 -2.86
CA ASN A 167 -6.62 -4.59 -4.09
C ASN A 167 -5.97 -3.20 -4.00
N VAL A 168 -5.01 -2.99 -3.10
CA VAL A 168 -4.26 -1.74 -3.02
C VAL A 168 -3.44 -1.52 -4.31
N PRO A 169 -3.14 -0.25 -4.69
CA PRO A 169 -2.55 0.03 -5.99
C PRO A 169 -1.07 -0.39 -6.08
N SER A 170 -0.68 -0.90 -7.24
CA SER A 170 0.70 -0.96 -7.71
C SER A 170 0.96 0.25 -8.60
N LEU A 171 2.04 0.99 -8.34
CA LEU A 171 2.42 2.20 -9.06
C LEU A 171 3.71 1.97 -9.85
N GLY A 172 3.69 2.23 -11.18
CA GLY A 172 4.88 2.11 -12.01
C GLY A 172 5.53 0.72 -11.98
N GLY A 173 4.74 -0.36 -11.92
CA GLY A 173 5.22 -1.74 -11.92
C GLY A 173 5.84 -2.23 -10.60
N SER A 174 5.84 -1.42 -9.54
CA SER A 174 6.31 -1.81 -8.21
C SER A 174 5.34 -2.78 -7.52
N SER A 175 5.78 -3.46 -6.45
CA SER A 175 4.87 -4.21 -5.60
C SER A 175 3.96 -3.26 -4.81
N VAL A 176 2.84 -3.77 -4.33
CA VAL A 176 1.85 -2.98 -3.55
C VAL A 176 2.40 -2.49 -2.20
N ALA A 177 3.45 -3.11 -1.70
CA ALA A 177 4.11 -2.76 -0.43
C ALA A 177 5.26 -1.75 -0.60
N GLU A 178 5.36 -1.08 -1.74
CA GLU A 178 6.43 -0.14 -2.04
C GLU A 178 5.96 1.32 -2.19
N ASN A 179 4.70 1.58 -1.85
CA ASN A 179 4.12 2.93 -1.86
C ASN A 179 4.20 3.57 -0.47
N ALA A 180 4.31 4.91 -0.44
CA ALA A 180 4.21 5.67 0.79
C ALA A 180 2.93 6.53 0.81
N TYR A 181 2.22 6.54 1.94
CA TYR A 181 0.96 7.26 2.13
C TYR A 181 1.10 8.29 3.25
N TYR A 182 0.71 9.53 2.95
CA TYR A 182 0.77 10.64 3.89
C TYR A 182 -0.57 11.34 4.04
N ILE A 183 -0.89 11.79 5.26
CA ILE A 183 -2.00 12.71 5.55
C ILE A 183 -1.44 13.90 6.34
N ASN A 184 -1.57 15.11 5.80
CA ASN A 184 -1.00 16.33 6.37
C ASN A 184 0.45 16.12 6.84
N GLY A 185 1.20 15.32 6.07
CA GLY A 185 2.59 15.01 6.34
C GLY A 185 2.87 13.89 7.33
N LEU A 186 1.89 13.34 8.00
CA LEU A 186 2.03 12.13 8.79
C LEU A 186 2.10 10.91 7.87
N ASN A 187 3.16 10.11 7.95
CA ASN A 187 3.25 8.84 7.26
C ASN A 187 2.29 7.83 7.93
N ILE A 188 1.28 7.40 7.17
CA ILE A 188 0.24 6.45 7.60
C ILE A 188 0.34 5.10 6.89
N THR A 189 1.44 4.84 6.18
CA THR A 189 1.71 3.52 5.56
C THR A 189 1.78 2.45 6.66
N ASN A 190 1.15 1.30 6.45
CA ASN A 190 1.20 0.20 7.43
C ASN A 190 2.66 -0.19 7.73
N PRO A 191 3.10 -0.17 9.01
CA PRO A 191 4.52 -0.42 9.33
C PRO A 191 4.93 -1.88 9.31
N ASP A 192 4.01 -2.84 9.48
CA ASP A 192 4.30 -4.29 9.49
C ASP A 192 4.69 -4.79 8.10
N THR A 193 3.80 -4.57 7.13
CA THR A 193 3.93 -5.16 5.78
C THR A 193 4.14 -4.13 4.68
N TYR A 194 4.04 -2.84 4.98
CA TYR A 194 3.99 -1.71 4.02
C TYR A 194 2.82 -1.80 3.02
N VAL A 195 1.90 -2.74 3.19
CA VAL A 195 0.72 -2.90 2.32
C VAL A 195 -0.40 -1.99 2.77
N GLY A 196 -0.70 -0.97 1.97
CA GLY A 196 -1.80 -0.03 2.23
C GLY A 196 -1.53 0.97 3.35
N SER A 197 -2.59 1.54 3.88
CA SER A 197 -2.54 2.63 4.87
C SER A 197 -3.79 2.64 5.75
N ALA A 198 -3.77 3.48 6.80
CA ALA A 198 -4.93 3.73 7.64
C ALA A 198 -6.17 4.13 6.82
N ARG A 199 -7.34 3.61 7.22
CA ARG A 199 -8.62 3.83 6.52
C ARG A 199 -9.26 5.12 7.03
N VAL A 200 -9.20 6.17 6.21
CA VAL A 200 -9.80 7.47 6.51
C VAL A 200 -10.96 7.73 5.57
N PRO A 201 -12.11 8.20 6.06
CA PRO A 201 -13.26 8.53 5.23
C PRO A 201 -12.94 9.55 4.14
N PHE A 202 -13.55 9.35 3.00
CA PHE A 202 -13.39 10.19 1.82
C PHE A 202 -13.74 11.68 2.10
N ASP A 203 -14.77 11.93 2.91
CA ASP A 203 -15.24 13.27 3.25
C ASP A 203 -14.27 14.08 4.11
N PHE A 204 -13.24 13.43 4.69
CA PHE A 204 -12.20 14.10 5.47
C PHE A 204 -11.11 14.74 4.60
N TYR A 205 -10.94 14.27 3.35
CA TYR A 205 -9.90 14.77 2.44
C TYR A 205 -10.31 16.06 1.71
N GLN A 206 -9.34 16.97 1.53
CA GLN A 206 -9.44 18.14 0.64
C GLN A 206 -8.78 17.83 -0.70
N THR A 207 -7.51 17.37 -0.68
CA THR A 207 -6.77 17.03 -1.90
C THR A 207 -6.04 15.70 -1.73
N VAL A 208 -5.83 15.02 -2.87
CA VAL A 208 -4.94 13.84 -2.96
C VAL A 208 -4.01 14.04 -4.14
N ASP A 209 -2.70 14.07 -3.87
CA ASP A 209 -1.65 14.11 -4.88
C ASP A 209 -1.01 12.73 -4.99
N VAL A 210 -1.16 12.09 -6.14
CA VAL A 210 -0.57 10.79 -6.46
C VAL A 210 0.63 11.01 -7.35
N GLN A 211 1.82 10.78 -6.83
CA GLN A 211 3.07 10.88 -7.58
C GLN A 211 3.52 9.48 -7.99
N THR A 212 3.47 9.20 -9.27
CA THR A 212 3.80 7.88 -9.81
C THR A 212 5.26 7.75 -10.22
N ALA A 213 5.99 8.88 -10.42
CA ALA A 213 7.42 8.91 -10.69
C ALA A 213 8.00 10.33 -10.50
N GLY A 214 9.33 10.45 -10.38
CA GLY A 214 10.07 11.72 -10.35
C GLY A 214 9.91 12.53 -9.07
N TYR A 215 9.53 11.92 -7.94
CA TYR A 215 9.32 12.67 -6.69
C TYR A 215 10.64 13.16 -6.05
N ALA A 216 10.56 14.33 -5.42
CA ALA A 216 11.70 15.10 -4.90
C ALA A 216 12.40 14.42 -3.71
N ALA A 217 13.61 14.92 -3.33
CA ALA A 217 14.44 14.32 -2.27
C ALA A 217 13.81 14.40 -0.86
N GLU A 218 12.85 15.30 -0.66
CA GLU A 218 12.06 15.37 0.57
C GLU A 218 11.19 14.14 0.83
N PHE A 219 10.83 13.38 -0.21
CA PHE A 219 10.13 12.10 -0.11
C PHE A 219 11.12 10.95 -0.21
N GLY A 220 10.93 9.91 0.59
CA GLY A 220 11.75 8.70 0.60
C GLY A 220 10.99 7.49 1.05
N ARG A 221 11.72 6.40 1.33
CA ARG A 221 11.19 5.14 1.87
C ARG A 221 10.11 4.49 0.99
N ALA A 222 10.16 4.77 -0.31
CA ALA A 222 9.28 4.18 -1.31
C ALA A 222 10.04 3.97 -2.62
N THR A 223 9.78 2.86 -3.31
CA THR A 223 10.24 2.57 -4.68
C THR A 223 9.06 2.53 -5.67
N GLY A 224 7.83 2.53 -5.17
CA GLY A 224 6.61 2.61 -5.95
C GLY A 224 6.22 4.05 -6.28
N GLY A 225 5.40 4.63 -5.43
CA GLY A 225 4.93 6.01 -5.56
C GLY A 225 4.60 6.64 -4.22
N VAL A 226 4.26 7.92 -4.26
CA VAL A 226 3.87 8.70 -3.08
C VAL A 226 2.44 9.17 -3.22
N ILE A 227 1.61 8.86 -2.24
CA ILE A 227 0.23 9.34 -2.13
C ILE A 227 0.19 10.33 -0.97
N ASN A 228 0.07 11.61 -1.30
CA ASN A 228 0.08 12.70 -0.32
C ASN A 228 -1.29 13.38 -0.26
N ALA A 229 -1.99 13.18 0.85
CA ALA A 229 -3.33 13.72 1.07
C ALA A 229 -3.30 14.89 2.04
N THR A 230 -4.18 15.86 1.82
CA THR A 230 -4.49 16.92 2.78
C THR A 230 -5.94 16.85 3.22
N THR A 231 -6.21 17.19 4.47
CA THR A 231 -7.57 17.20 5.02
C THR A 231 -8.23 18.56 4.82
N LYS A 232 -9.56 18.59 4.92
CA LYS A 232 -10.32 19.84 4.96
C LYS A 232 -9.92 20.69 6.18
N SER A 233 -10.16 21.99 6.09
CA SER A 233 -9.92 22.99 7.12
C SER A 233 -11.16 23.82 7.36
N GLY A 234 -11.27 24.48 8.52
CA GLY A 234 -12.27 25.50 8.75
C GLY A 234 -12.04 26.74 7.87
N SER A 235 -13.06 27.56 7.70
CA SER A 235 -13.03 28.73 6.83
C SER A 235 -13.58 29.98 7.55
N ASN A 236 -13.39 31.15 6.94
CA ASN A 236 -14.00 32.40 7.44
C ASN A 236 -15.53 32.41 7.36
N THR A 237 -16.11 31.49 6.61
CA THR A 237 -17.56 31.28 6.55
C THR A 237 -17.89 29.99 7.29
N PRO A 238 -18.67 30.04 8.38
CA PRO A 238 -19.14 28.83 9.02
C PRO A 238 -19.86 27.92 8.04
N MET A 239 -19.59 26.63 8.09
CA MET A 239 -20.23 25.61 7.25
C MET A 239 -20.63 24.43 8.09
N MET A 240 -21.74 23.81 7.71
CA MET A 240 -22.16 22.51 8.18
C MET A 240 -22.66 21.69 6.99
N ALA A 241 -22.31 20.40 6.92
CA ALA A 241 -22.85 19.52 5.90
C ALA A 241 -23.16 18.14 6.47
N ILE A 242 -24.14 17.48 5.87
CA ILE A 242 -24.52 16.09 6.17
C ILE A 242 -24.43 15.31 4.86
N HIS A 243 -23.72 14.18 4.87
CA HIS A 243 -23.54 13.29 3.72
C HIS A 243 -24.06 11.90 4.06
N GLY A 244 -24.98 11.38 3.24
CA GLY A 244 -25.44 10.00 3.32
C GLY A 244 -24.91 9.19 2.14
N ASN A 245 -24.45 7.95 2.41
CA ASN A 245 -24.02 7.00 1.38
C ASN A 245 -24.53 5.60 1.76
N PHE A 246 -25.25 4.94 0.84
CA PHE A 246 -25.96 3.68 1.09
C PHE A 246 -25.66 2.70 -0.05
N ASP A 247 -24.87 1.68 0.26
CA ASP A 247 -24.58 0.51 -0.60
C ASP A 247 -25.40 -0.66 -0.06
N GLU A 248 -26.60 -0.89 -0.59
CA GLU A 248 -27.50 -1.92 -0.09
C GLU A 248 -27.37 -3.24 -0.87
N THR A 249 -27.52 -4.39 -0.18
CA THR A 249 -27.45 -5.71 -0.83
C THR A 249 -28.50 -5.89 -1.94
N GLY A 250 -29.68 -5.29 -1.79
CA GLY A 250 -30.74 -5.31 -2.81
C GLY A 250 -30.40 -4.55 -4.09
N LEU A 251 -29.39 -3.68 -4.07
CA LEU A 251 -28.89 -2.91 -5.21
C LEU A 251 -27.61 -3.49 -5.80
N GLN A 252 -27.20 -4.69 -5.38
CA GLN A 252 -26.01 -5.39 -5.86
C GLN A 252 -26.40 -6.62 -6.67
N SER A 253 -25.78 -6.80 -7.82
CA SER A 253 -25.87 -8.03 -8.59
C SER A 253 -25.04 -9.15 -7.95
N SER A 254 -25.36 -10.40 -8.21
CA SER A 254 -24.65 -11.56 -7.67
C SER A 254 -23.31 -11.77 -8.39
N SER A 255 -22.29 -12.19 -7.66
CA SER A 255 -21.03 -12.72 -8.21
C SER A 255 -21.17 -14.19 -8.61
N PRO A 256 -20.36 -14.70 -9.54
CA PRO A 256 -20.23 -16.14 -9.76
C PRO A 256 -19.59 -16.84 -8.54
N ASN A 257 -19.77 -18.17 -8.47
CA ASN A 257 -19.11 -18.97 -7.44
C ASN A 257 -17.60 -19.04 -7.67
N ILE A 258 -16.82 -19.10 -6.57
CA ILE A 258 -15.38 -19.30 -6.59
C ILE A 258 -15.07 -20.78 -6.36
N GLY A 259 -14.05 -21.32 -7.03
CA GLY A 259 -13.64 -22.72 -6.95
C GLY A 259 -14.28 -23.60 -8.01
N THR A 260 -14.45 -24.90 -7.72
CA THR A 260 -15.02 -25.85 -8.68
C THR A 260 -16.54 -25.74 -8.76
N PRO A 261 -17.16 -26.03 -9.91
CA PRO A 261 -18.62 -26.00 -10.04
C PRO A 261 -19.35 -27.00 -9.13
N THR A 262 -18.71 -28.13 -8.81
CA THR A 262 -19.27 -29.22 -8.00
C THR A 262 -19.01 -29.09 -6.50
N ASN A 263 -18.04 -28.22 -6.11
CA ASN A 263 -17.71 -27.96 -4.72
C ASN A 263 -17.05 -26.57 -4.58
N PRO A 264 -17.84 -25.49 -4.64
CA PRO A 264 -17.29 -24.13 -4.59
C PRO A 264 -16.73 -23.79 -3.19
N SER A 265 -15.63 -23.05 -3.18
CA SER A 265 -15.06 -22.49 -1.95
C SER A 265 -15.85 -21.28 -1.45
N ASN A 266 -16.60 -20.61 -2.33
CA ASN A 266 -17.50 -19.50 -1.98
C ASN A 266 -18.71 -19.48 -2.91
N ILE A 267 -19.90 -19.32 -2.34
CA ILE A 267 -21.15 -19.08 -3.11
C ILE A 267 -21.29 -17.58 -3.33
N GLY A 268 -20.95 -17.13 -4.54
CA GLY A 268 -20.93 -15.71 -4.90
C GLY A 268 -22.26 -14.99 -4.71
N ARG A 269 -23.38 -15.70 -4.89
CA ARG A 269 -24.74 -15.16 -4.67
C ARG A 269 -25.03 -14.83 -3.20
N LEU A 270 -24.32 -15.43 -2.25
CA LEU A 270 -24.46 -15.17 -0.82
C LEU A 270 -23.38 -14.21 -0.29
N ALA A 271 -22.37 -13.90 -1.11
CA ALA A 271 -21.27 -13.01 -0.75
C ALA A 271 -21.63 -11.54 -1.05
N HIS A 272 -22.11 -10.84 -0.04
CA HIS A 272 -22.54 -9.44 -0.13
C HIS A 272 -22.00 -8.64 1.03
N THR A 273 -21.70 -7.36 0.77
CA THR A 273 -21.40 -6.37 1.82
C THR A 273 -22.31 -5.16 1.61
N ALA A 274 -23.12 -4.85 2.62
CA ALA A 274 -23.87 -3.60 2.71
C ALA A 274 -23.08 -2.60 3.53
N THR A 275 -23.06 -1.35 3.11
CA THR A 275 -22.41 -0.25 3.84
C THR A 275 -23.35 0.95 3.88
N GLN A 276 -23.68 1.38 5.09
CA GLN A 276 -24.38 2.63 5.34
C GLN A 276 -23.44 3.57 6.08
N ALA A 277 -23.22 4.75 5.53
CA ALA A 277 -22.35 5.76 6.13
C ALA A 277 -23.10 7.10 6.17
N LEU A 278 -23.18 7.68 7.36
CA LEU A 278 -23.72 9.02 7.57
C LEU A 278 -22.62 9.90 8.17
N SER A 279 -22.15 10.88 7.39
CA SER A 279 -21.13 11.84 7.81
C SER A 279 -21.77 13.17 8.18
N ILE A 280 -21.32 13.76 9.27
CA ILE A 280 -21.63 15.14 9.67
C ILE A 280 -20.31 15.88 9.77
N GLU A 281 -20.16 16.95 9.01
CA GLU A 281 -18.99 17.83 9.06
C GLU A 281 -19.40 19.26 9.41
N ALA A 282 -18.57 19.92 10.19
CA ALA A 282 -18.72 21.32 10.51
C ALA A 282 -17.37 22.01 10.58
N GLY A 283 -17.33 23.28 10.16
CA GLY A 283 -16.11 24.08 10.22
C GLY A 283 -16.44 25.57 10.21
N GLY A 284 -15.49 26.35 10.73
CA GLY A 284 -15.65 27.80 10.78
C GLY A 284 -14.52 28.49 11.51
N PRO A 285 -14.58 29.83 11.62
CA PRO A 285 -13.60 30.60 12.36
C PRO A 285 -13.95 30.61 13.86
N ILE A 286 -12.97 30.31 14.72
CA ILE A 286 -13.02 30.69 16.15
C ILE A 286 -12.68 32.18 16.25
N ILE A 287 -11.64 32.59 15.52
CA ILE A 287 -11.26 33.99 15.32
C ILE A 287 -11.05 34.19 13.81
N LYS A 288 -11.83 35.08 13.22
CA LYS A 288 -11.77 35.38 11.79
C LYS A 288 -10.33 35.70 11.34
N ASP A 289 -9.92 35.14 10.22
CA ASP A 289 -8.58 35.23 9.61
C ASP A 289 -7.44 34.61 10.42
N HIS A 290 -7.67 34.20 11.69
CA HIS A 290 -6.61 33.74 12.60
C HIS A 290 -6.77 32.30 13.06
N ILE A 291 -7.95 31.88 13.53
CA ILE A 291 -8.14 30.55 14.14
C ILE A 291 -9.34 29.86 13.48
N PHE A 292 -9.08 28.74 12.86
CA PHE A 292 -10.10 27.94 12.18
C PHE A 292 -10.18 26.55 12.81
N LEU A 293 -11.40 26.05 12.97
CA LEU A 293 -11.68 24.68 13.41
C LEU A 293 -12.49 23.95 12.35
N TYR A 294 -12.16 22.68 12.13
CA TYR A 294 -12.93 21.74 11.31
C TYR A 294 -13.08 20.42 12.05
N GLY A 295 -14.22 19.78 11.93
CA GLY A 295 -14.49 18.46 12.48
C GLY A 295 -15.39 17.63 11.58
N LEU A 296 -15.14 16.32 11.56
CA LEU A 296 -15.94 15.30 10.87
C LEU A 296 -16.25 14.16 11.82
N TYR A 297 -17.51 13.76 11.89
CA TYR A 297 -17.98 12.52 12.49
C TYR A 297 -18.68 11.68 11.44
N GLN A 298 -18.33 10.38 11.32
CA GLN A 298 -19.02 9.45 10.43
C GLN A 298 -19.48 8.22 11.18
N ALA A 299 -20.78 8.04 11.27
CA ALA A 299 -21.40 6.80 11.72
C ALA A 299 -21.37 5.77 10.57
N ASN A 300 -21.02 4.54 10.90
CA ASN A 300 -20.95 3.43 9.94
C ASN A 300 -21.84 2.27 10.40
N ASP A 301 -22.52 1.61 9.45
CA ASP A 301 -23.07 0.28 9.62
C ASP A 301 -22.64 -0.58 8.42
N ILE A 302 -21.75 -1.52 8.68
CA ILE A 302 -21.16 -2.39 7.67
C ILE A 302 -21.55 -3.82 8.00
N VAL A 303 -22.32 -4.47 7.11
CA VAL A 303 -22.78 -5.85 7.26
C VAL A 303 -22.27 -6.69 6.09
N GLY A 304 -21.37 -7.62 6.37
CA GLY A 304 -20.89 -8.61 5.41
C GLY A 304 -21.52 -9.99 5.62
N LYS A 305 -21.75 -10.73 4.55
CA LYS A 305 -22.23 -12.12 4.58
C LYS A 305 -21.49 -12.93 3.53
N GLY A 306 -21.36 -14.23 3.79
CA GLY A 306 -20.78 -15.17 2.82
C GLY A 306 -20.97 -16.61 3.26
N ALA A 307 -20.78 -17.53 2.32
CA ALA A 307 -20.91 -18.97 2.58
C ALA A 307 -19.85 -19.76 1.82
N SER A 308 -19.21 -20.70 2.50
CA SER A 308 -18.24 -21.64 1.97
C SER A 308 -18.75 -23.08 2.16
N PRO A 309 -19.19 -23.77 1.10
CA PRO A 309 -19.53 -25.19 1.18
C PRO A 309 -18.37 -26.08 1.62
N ILE A 310 -17.18 -25.84 1.08
CA ILE A 310 -15.97 -26.63 1.45
C ILE A 310 -15.69 -26.54 2.93
N ALA A 311 -15.76 -25.33 3.50
CA ALA A 311 -15.52 -25.11 4.91
C ALA A 311 -16.73 -25.41 5.81
N ASN A 312 -17.87 -25.83 5.26
CA ASN A 312 -19.13 -25.97 5.96
C ASN A 312 -19.47 -24.74 6.82
N ASN A 313 -19.27 -23.54 6.24
CA ASN A 313 -19.33 -22.30 6.99
C ASN A 313 -20.22 -21.24 6.29
N TYR A 314 -21.14 -20.65 7.03
CA TYR A 314 -21.80 -19.39 6.72
C TYR A 314 -21.37 -18.36 7.75
N PHE A 315 -21.01 -17.17 7.32
CA PHE A 315 -20.63 -16.10 8.23
C PHE A 315 -21.46 -14.83 8.03
N ARG A 316 -21.60 -14.07 9.13
CA ARG A 316 -22.13 -12.73 9.15
C ARG A 316 -21.18 -11.84 9.95
N SER A 317 -20.63 -10.81 9.30
CA SER A 317 -19.79 -9.81 9.94
C SER A 317 -20.51 -8.48 10.12
N ILE A 318 -20.27 -7.79 11.23
CA ILE A 318 -20.86 -6.50 11.57
C ILE A 318 -19.77 -5.60 12.11
N SER A 319 -19.76 -4.35 11.65
CA SER A 319 -18.95 -3.26 12.19
C SER A 319 -19.74 -1.96 12.22
N THR A 320 -19.81 -1.32 13.39
CA THR A 320 -20.58 -0.09 13.63
C THR A 320 -19.75 1.03 14.25
N ASP A 321 -18.43 0.83 14.39
CA ASP A 321 -17.57 1.84 14.99
C ASP A 321 -17.51 3.12 14.13
N PRO A 322 -17.70 4.30 14.73
CA PRO A 322 -17.66 5.55 14.02
C PRO A 322 -16.21 6.00 13.77
N PHE A 323 -16.04 6.80 12.73
CA PHE A 323 -14.84 7.63 12.55
C PHE A 323 -15.09 9.03 13.11
N TYR A 324 -14.06 9.63 13.69
CA TYR A 324 -14.02 11.05 13.99
C TYR A 324 -12.64 11.62 13.72
N GLY A 325 -12.64 12.85 13.21
CA GLY A 325 -11.41 13.57 12.90
C GLY A 325 -11.62 15.07 12.98
N GLY A 326 -10.52 15.79 13.14
CA GLY A 326 -10.58 17.24 13.21
C GLY A 326 -9.25 17.90 12.87
N LYS A 327 -9.35 19.17 12.53
CA LYS A 327 -8.21 20.03 12.21
C LYS A 327 -8.38 21.40 12.84
N LEU A 328 -7.30 21.89 13.46
CA LEU A 328 -7.17 23.23 14.01
C LEU A 328 -6.05 23.96 13.27
N ASP A 329 -6.36 25.09 12.66
CA ASP A 329 -5.41 25.98 11.99
C ASP A 329 -5.30 27.29 12.77
N ILE A 330 -4.08 27.72 13.13
CA ILE A 330 -3.80 28.97 13.86
C ILE A 330 -2.80 29.79 13.02
N TYR A 331 -3.25 30.90 12.50
CA TYR A 331 -2.43 31.93 11.84
C TYR A 331 -2.15 33.04 12.85
N ALA A 332 -1.06 32.89 13.62
CA ALA A 332 -0.63 33.91 14.59
C ALA A 332 -0.33 35.24 13.88
N THR A 333 0.25 35.17 12.69
CA THR A 333 0.40 36.23 11.71
C THR A 333 0.18 35.63 10.32
N PRO A 334 0.06 36.43 9.26
CA PRO A 334 -0.03 35.88 7.88
C PRO A 334 1.12 34.98 7.47
N THR A 335 2.28 35.05 8.15
CA THR A 335 3.49 34.29 7.87
C THR A 335 3.80 33.20 8.89
N GLN A 336 2.99 33.06 9.96
CA GLN A 336 3.21 32.09 11.04
C GLN A 336 1.98 31.22 11.21
N HIS A 337 2.08 29.94 10.83
CA HIS A 337 0.99 28.99 10.81
C HIS A 337 1.30 27.77 11.72
N LEU A 338 0.40 27.49 12.62
CA LEU A 338 0.36 26.24 13.39
C LEU A 338 -0.84 25.42 12.93
N GLU A 339 -0.62 24.16 12.67
CA GLU A 339 -1.65 23.20 12.28
C GLU A 339 -1.64 22.02 13.25
N PHE A 340 -2.81 21.58 13.68
CA PHE A 340 -2.98 20.33 14.42
C PHE A 340 -4.10 19.52 13.80
N THR A 341 -3.77 18.29 13.40
CA THR A 341 -4.73 17.33 12.82
C THR A 341 -4.79 16.08 13.68
N MET A 342 -5.98 15.58 13.95
CA MET A 342 -6.20 14.30 14.63
C MET A 342 -7.32 13.51 13.94
N PHE A 343 -7.22 12.18 13.99
CA PHE A 343 -8.27 11.29 13.48
C PHE A 343 -8.18 9.90 14.11
N ASP A 344 -9.34 9.27 14.30
CA ASP A 344 -9.47 7.93 14.87
C ASP A 344 -10.03 6.99 13.82
N THR A 345 -9.26 5.97 13.47
CA THR A 345 -9.61 4.96 12.47
C THR A 345 -9.91 3.60 13.09
N ARG A 346 -10.03 3.52 14.42
CA ARG A 346 -10.34 2.26 15.11
C ARG A 346 -11.66 1.71 14.64
N GLN A 347 -11.62 0.43 14.25
CA GLN A 347 -12.78 -0.31 13.78
C GLN A 347 -12.72 -1.74 14.32
N THR A 348 -13.82 -2.20 14.91
CA THR A 348 -14.01 -3.58 15.34
C THR A 348 -15.06 -4.23 14.48
N THR A 349 -14.69 -5.33 13.84
CA THR A 349 -15.63 -6.18 13.11
C THR A 349 -15.87 -7.46 13.91
N ARG A 350 -17.11 -7.73 14.26
CA ARG A 350 -17.51 -9.02 14.83
C ARG A 350 -17.98 -9.91 13.69
N THR A 351 -17.47 -11.12 13.62
CA THR A 351 -17.90 -12.15 12.67
C THR A 351 -18.48 -13.34 13.42
N ASP A 352 -19.75 -13.63 13.18
CA ASP A 352 -20.45 -14.81 13.70
C ASP A 352 -20.48 -15.89 12.63
N ASN A 353 -20.11 -17.15 13.01
CA ASN A 353 -20.08 -18.29 12.10
C ASN A 353 -21.15 -19.31 12.45
N TYR A 354 -21.62 -19.98 11.40
CA TYR A 354 -22.65 -21.00 11.47
C TYR A 354 -22.26 -22.16 10.55
N THR A 355 -22.73 -23.37 10.85
CA THR A 355 -22.68 -24.47 9.87
C THR A 355 -23.50 -24.09 8.64
N PHE A 356 -23.18 -24.67 7.50
CA PHE A 356 -23.85 -24.34 6.24
C PHE A 356 -24.17 -25.58 5.41
N THR A 357 -25.45 -25.73 5.03
CA THR A 357 -25.88 -26.76 4.11
C THR A 357 -26.21 -26.13 2.76
N PRO A 358 -25.38 -26.32 1.71
CA PRO A 358 -25.65 -25.81 0.39
C PRO A 358 -26.83 -26.54 -0.24
N ASN A 359 -27.56 -25.87 -1.16
CA ASN A 359 -28.50 -26.56 -2.05
C ASN A 359 -27.74 -27.34 -3.15
N ALA A 360 -28.40 -28.26 -3.83
CA ALA A 360 -27.80 -29.13 -4.82
C ALA A 360 -27.16 -28.39 -6.03
N SER A 361 -27.61 -27.16 -6.32
CA SER A 361 -27.10 -26.34 -7.43
C SER A 361 -26.03 -25.33 -6.99
N PHE A 362 -25.65 -25.27 -5.72
CA PHE A 362 -24.73 -24.28 -5.15
C PHE A 362 -25.10 -22.82 -5.48
N THR A 363 -26.39 -22.52 -5.62
CA THR A 363 -26.89 -21.16 -5.80
C THR A 363 -27.37 -20.53 -4.50
N GLY A 364 -27.31 -21.27 -3.41
CA GLY A 364 -27.76 -20.87 -2.07
C GLY A 364 -27.60 -22.01 -1.08
N GLY A 365 -28.25 -21.90 0.06
CA GLY A 365 -28.25 -22.91 1.12
C GLY A 365 -28.82 -22.35 2.41
N THR A 366 -28.78 -23.14 3.48
CA THR A 366 -29.35 -22.80 4.78
C THR A 366 -28.27 -22.74 5.85
N PRO A 367 -28.13 -21.61 6.57
CA PRO A 367 -27.33 -21.55 7.78
C PRO A 367 -27.92 -22.49 8.84
N GLY A 368 -27.05 -23.23 9.52
CA GLY A 368 -27.42 -24.16 10.58
C GLY A 368 -27.02 -23.65 11.97
N THR A 369 -26.37 -24.51 12.73
CA THR A 369 -25.99 -24.24 14.12
C THR A 369 -24.87 -23.18 14.19
N TYR A 370 -24.97 -22.28 15.14
CA TYR A 370 -23.89 -21.36 15.50
C TYR A 370 -22.66 -22.13 15.96
N THR A 371 -21.47 -21.75 15.43
CA THR A 371 -20.19 -22.43 15.69
C THR A 371 -19.19 -21.57 16.47
N GLY A 372 -19.37 -20.25 16.50
CA GLY A 372 -18.52 -19.34 17.25
C GLY A 372 -18.36 -17.97 16.61
N SER A 373 -17.72 -17.04 17.32
CA SER A 373 -17.50 -15.67 16.84
C SER A 373 -16.02 -15.26 16.98
N GLN A 374 -15.63 -14.33 16.10
CA GLN A 374 -14.31 -13.70 16.11
C GLN A 374 -14.48 -12.17 16.11
N LYS A 375 -13.57 -11.50 16.80
CA LYS A 375 -13.36 -10.05 16.68
C LYS A 375 -12.13 -9.78 15.84
N TYR A 376 -12.28 -8.86 14.92
CA TYR A 376 -11.19 -8.30 14.15
C TYR A 376 -11.10 -6.80 14.43
N LYS A 377 -9.97 -6.33 14.97
CA LYS A 377 -9.74 -4.92 15.27
C LYS A 377 -8.74 -4.35 14.30
N GLN A 378 -9.00 -3.16 13.81
CA GLN A 378 -8.15 -2.42 12.88
C GLN A 378 -8.02 -0.98 13.31
N GLY A 379 -6.95 -0.31 12.82
CA GLY A 379 -6.77 1.12 12.95
C GLY A 379 -6.28 1.58 14.31
N GLY A 380 -6.26 2.90 14.50
CA GLY A 380 -5.75 3.53 15.71
C GLY A 380 -6.07 5.01 15.78
N PHE A 381 -5.70 5.64 16.89
CA PHE A 381 -5.79 7.08 17.07
C PHE A 381 -4.49 7.73 16.57
N ASN A 382 -4.62 8.67 15.63
CA ASN A 382 -3.54 9.30 14.89
C ASN A 382 -3.59 10.82 15.08
N TRP A 383 -2.43 11.47 15.12
CA TRP A 383 -2.35 12.92 15.17
C TRP A 383 -1.01 13.44 14.68
N VAL A 384 -1.01 14.68 14.17
CA VAL A 384 0.17 15.44 13.78
C VAL A 384 -0.01 16.92 14.11
N GLY A 385 1.01 17.52 14.71
CA GLY A 385 1.16 18.94 14.89
C GLY A 385 2.27 19.48 13.99
N ARG A 386 2.06 20.63 13.38
CA ARG A 386 3.00 21.26 12.46
C ARG A 386 3.07 22.75 12.70
N TYR A 387 4.27 23.28 12.60
CA TYR A 387 4.56 24.70 12.52
C TYR A 387 5.21 25.03 11.18
N THR A 388 4.78 26.10 10.52
CA THR A 388 5.39 26.65 9.32
C THR A 388 5.48 28.16 9.48
N GLY A 389 6.70 28.70 9.44
CA GLY A 389 6.94 30.13 9.66
C GLY A 389 7.97 30.72 8.71
N SER A 390 7.61 31.82 8.02
CA SER A 390 8.59 32.65 7.33
C SER A 390 9.28 33.56 8.34
N ILE A 391 10.57 33.30 8.57
CA ILE A 391 11.40 34.07 9.52
C ILE A 391 11.86 35.37 8.87
N THR A 392 12.18 35.30 7.58
CA THR A 392 12.49 36.42 6.69
C THR A 392 11.84 36.18 5.35
N ASP A 393 11.89 37.15 4.45
CA ASP A 393 11.37 37.01 3.10
C ASP A 393 12.12 35.98 2.26
N PHE A 394 13.33 35.59 2.65
CA PHE A 394 14.16 34.61 1.93
C PHE A 394 14.35 33.30 2.70
N PHE A 395 13.94 33.20 3.96
CA PHE A 395 14.11 32.03 4.78
C PHE A 395 12.85 31.63 5.53
N GLN A 396 12.44 30.38 5.37
CA GLN A 396 11.35 29.75 6.12
C GLN A 396 11.86 28.53 6.86
N ILE A 397 11.22 28.21 7.98
CA ILE A 397 11.39 26.98 8.71
C ILE A 397 10.05 26.28 8.88
N SER A 398 10.04 24.97 8.79
CA SER A 398 8.91 24.15 9.18
C SER A 398 9.33 23.01 10.09
N GLY A 399 8.45 22.63 11.00
CA GLY A 399 8.67 21.50 11.90
C GLY A 399 7.37 20.74 12.12
N ALA A 400 7.46 19.42 12.19
CA ALA A 400 6.31 18.56 12.45
C ALA A 400 6.66 17.46 13.44
N TYR A 401 5.68 17.10 14.27
CA TYR A 401 5.73 15.94 15.16
C TYR A 401 4.36 15.24 15.15
N GLY A 402 4.37 13.89 15.08
CA GLY A 402 3.10 13.16 15.06
C GLY A 402 3.26 11.69 15.43
N ILE A 403 2.12 11.05 15.64
CA ILE A 403 2.03 9.62 15.97
C ILE A 403 0.97 8.98 15.08
N ASN A 404 1.39 7.95 14.34
CA ASN A 404 0.50 7.00 13.68
C ASN A 404 0.45 5.72 14.50
N ARG A 405 -0.75 5.20 14.76
CA ARG A 405 -1.01 3.88 15.35
C ARG A 405 -1.91 3.08 14.44
N ASP A 406 -1.62 1.80 14.34
CA ASP A 406 -2.46 0.87 13.59
C ASP A 406 -2.45 -0.50 14.29
N SER A 407 -3.64 -1.02 14.57
CA SER A 407 -3.85 -2.37 15.07
C SER A 407 -4.39 -3.25 13.95
N ASN A 408 -4.07 -4.53 13.99
CA ASN A 408 -4.57 -5.53 13.06
C ASN A 408 -4.74 -6.86 13.81
N ASP A 409 -5.66 -6.86 14.80
CA ASP A 409 -5.87 -7.97 15.70
C ASP A 409 -6.97 -8.89 15.22
N SER A 410 -6.75 -10.19 15.34
CA SER A 410 -7.75 -11.22 15.07
C SER A 410 -7.87 -12.14 16.28
N MET A 411 -8.99 -12.08 16.96
CA MET A 411 -9.19 -12.81 18.23
C MET A 411 -10.54 -13.54 18.23
N PRO A 412 -10.57 -14.88 18.47
CA PRO A 412 -11.82 -15.57 18.76
C PRO A 412 -12.43 -15.02 20.06
N LEU A 413 -13.75 -15.05 20.19
CA LEU A 413 -14.45 -14.65 21.42
C LEU A 413 -14.32 -15.71 22.51
N ASP A 414 -14.27 -16.98 22.13
CA ASP A 414 -13.95 -18.08 23.04
C ASP A 414 -12.43 -18.31 23.03
N THR A 415 -11.79 -18.04 24.16
CA THR A 415 -10.34 -18.24 24.37
C THR A 415 -10.02 -19.46 25.22
N SER A 416 -11.05 -20.24 25.60
CA SER A 416 -10.93 -21.40 26.51
C SER A 416 -10.98 -22.74 25.77
N SER A 417 -11.55 -22.79 24.57
CA SER A 417 -11.73 -24.02 23.80
C SER A 417 -10.56 -24.25 22.83
N TYR A 418 -10.15 -25.49 22.70
CA TYR A 418 -9.11 -25.91 21.75
C TYR A 418 -9.64 -25.91 20.31
N TYR A 419 -8.79 -25.55 19.34
CA TYR A 419 -9.08 -25.77 17.94
C TYR A 419 -8.70 -27.21 17.57
N VAL A 420 -9.68 -27.97 17.07
CA VAL A 420 -9.52 -29.39 16.77
C VAL A 420 -9.97 -29.70 15.36
N ILE A 421 -9.07 -30.28 14.57
CA ILE A 421 -9.31 -30.69 13.19
C ILE A 421 -9.39 -32.22 13.12
N ASP A 422 -10.34 -32.72 12.36
CA ASP A 422 -10.42 -34.12 11.95
C ASP A 422 -10.13 -34.25 10.45
N ARG A 423 -9.16 -35.08 10.09
CA ARG A 423 -8.77 -35.43 8.71
C ARG A 423 -8.79 -36.94 8.47
N ARG A 424 -9.38 -37.72 9.37
CA ARG A 424 -9.42 -39.14 9.22
C ARG A 424 -10.32 -39.56 8.05
N THR A 425 -9.81 -40.43 7.18
CA THR A 425 -10.55 -40.90 6.01
C THR A 425 -11.88 -41.56 6.40
N ALA A 426 -11.90 -42.30 7.49
CA ALA A 426 -13.09 -42.99 7.98
C ALA A 426 -14.22 -42.04 8.45
N THR A 427 -13.91 -40.83 8.89
CA THR A 427 -14.86 -39.87 9.46
C THR A 427 -15.19 -38.69 8.53
N THR A 428 -14.21 -38.23 7.78
CA THR A 428 -14.34 -37.03 6.95
C THR A 428 -14.00 -37.24 5.47
N GLY A 429 -13.66 -38.46 5.08
CA GLY A 429 -13.15 -38.71 3.71
C GLY A 429 -11.75 -38.14 3.48
N GLY A 430 -11.01 -37.83 4.56
CA GLY A 430 -9.68 -37.22 4.46
C GLY A 430 -9.69 -35.68 4.37
N LEU A 431 -10.86 -35.07 4.29
CA LEU A 431 -10.99 -33.62 4.25
C LEU A 431 -10.86 -33.00 5.65
N ALA A 432 -10.18 -31.86 5.75
CA ALA A 432 -10.07 -31.14 7.01
C ALA A 432 -11.43 -30.62 7.48
N LYS A 433 -11.89 -31.08 8.65
CA LYS A 433 -13.13 -30.64 9.27
C LYS A 433 -12.86 -30.21 10.70
N THR A 434 -13.28 -29.01 11.08
CA THR A 434 -13.26 -28.59 12.48
C THR A 434 -14.36 -29.34 13.24
N ILE A 435 -13.99 -29.96 14.36
CA ILE A 435 -14.90 -30.77 15.19
C ILE A 435 -15.02 -30.24 16.61
N SER A 436 -14.33 -29.16 16.96
CA SER A 436 -14.47 -28.43 18.22
C SER A 436 -15.46 -27.30 18.15
N GLY A 437 -15.87 -26.81 19.34
CA GLY A 437 -16.64 -25.54 19.45
C GLY A 437 -15.83 -24.30 19.11
N GLN A 438 -14.49 -24.41 18.84
CA GLN A 438 -13.62 -23.32 18.41
C GLN A 438 -13.43 -23.35 16.89
N PRO A 439 -14.05 -22.47 16.13
CA PRO A 439 -13.92 -22.45 14.66
C PRO A 439 -12.63 -21.82 14.15
N TYR A 440 -11.87 -21.16 15.01
CA TYR A 440 -10.68 -20.39 14.65
C TYR A 440 -9.40 -21.05 15.14
N SER A 441 -8.45 -21.22 14.24
CA SER A 441 -7.17 -21.86 14.52
C SER A 441 -6.18 -20.98 15.28
N GLY A 442 -6.36 -19.65 15.25
CA GLY A 442 -5.37 -18.72 15.77
C GLY A 442 -5.95 -17.50 16.44
N ASN A 443 -5.13 -16.89 17.28
CA ASN A 443 -5.29 -15.58 17.88
C ASN A 443 -4.05 -14.77 17.48
N ALA A 444 -4.25 -13.62 16.83
CA ALA A 444 -3.17 -12.75 16.41
C ALA A 444 -3.41 -11.34 16.95
N ILE A 445 -2.39 -10.80 17.59
CA ILE A 445 -2.29 -9.40 18.00
C ILE A 445 -1.19 -8.79 17.14
N ASN A 446 -1.49 -7.68 16.49
CA ASN A 446 -0.52 -6.92 15.70
C ASN A 446 -0.78 -5.42 15.89
N ASP A 447 -0.07 -4.82 16.83
CA ASP A 447 -0.12 -3.41 17.15
C ASP A 447 1.15 -2.72 16.68
N THR A 448 1.02 -1.72 15.83
CA THR A 448 2.11 -0.92 15.31
C THR A 448 2.01 0.53 15.76
N GLN A 449 3.17 1.18 15.95
CA GLN A 449 3.27 2.60 16.23
C GLN A 449 4.43 3.20 15.46
N ARG A 450 4.20 4.35 14.80
CA ARG A 450 5.22 5.22 14.22
C ARG A 450 5.17 6.57 14.92
N LYS A 451 6.26 6.99 15.58
CA LYS A 451 6.49 8.33 16.06
C LYS A 451 7.39 9.04 15.05
N PHE A 452 6.94 10.16 14.59
CA PHE A 452 7.55 10.90 13.50
C PHE A 452 7.89 12.31 13.97
N TRP A 453 9.07 12.80 13.58
CA TRP A 453 9.39 14.22 13.63
C TRP A 453 10.22 14.63 12.42
N ARG A 454 10.04 15.88 12.00
CA ARG A 454 10.70 16.43 10.85
C ARG A 454 10.97 17.92 11.06
N ILE A 455 12.10 18.39 10.54
CA ILE A 455 12.47 19.81 10.52
C ILE A 455 13.02 20.10 9.14
N ASP A 456 12.49 21.13 8.49
CA ASP A 456 12.89 21.58 7.16
C ASP A 456 13.21 23.07 7.18
N GLY A 457 14.19 23.49 6.36
CA GLY A 457 14.53 24.87 6.05
C GLY A 457 14.46 25.11 4.55
N ASP A 458 13.96 26.25 4.17
CA ASP A 458 13.84 26.69 2.78
C ASP A 458 14.55 28.04 2.60
N LEU A 459 15.46 28.11 1.62
CA LEU A 459 16.20 29.32 1.24
C LEU A 459 15.91 29.69 -0.21
N ARG A 460 15.71 30.98 -0.45
CA ARG A 460 15.54 31.53 -1.80
C ARG A 460 16.47 32.69 -2.04
N PHE A 461 17.13 32.66 -3.20
CA PHE A 461 18.06 33.72 -3.59
C PHE A 461 18.24 33.76 -5.11
N GLU A 462 18.83 34.83 -5.61
CA GLU A 462 19.14 35.02 -7.02
C GLU A 462 20.66 35.13 -7.23
N ILE A 463 21.26 34.09 -7.79
CA ILE A 463 22.66 34.03 -8.23
C ILE A 463 22.70 33.20 -9.49
N LEU A 464 23.04 33.79 -10.63
CA LEU A 464 22.99 33.10 -11.93
C LEU A 464 21.62 32.50 -12.26
N GLY A 465 20.55 33.15 -11.84
CA GLY A 465 19.17 32.70 -11.90
C GLY A 465 18.53 32.62 -10.53
N ARG A 466 17.31 32.14 -10.47
CA ARG A 466 16.57 31.98 -9.20
C ARG A 466 16.80 30.59 -8.62
N HIS A 467 17.12 30.53 -7.33
CA HIS A 467 17.29 29.30 -6.58
C HIS A 467 16.22 29.18 -5.50
N HIS A 468 15.73 27.95 -5.30
CA HIS A 468 14.96 27.54 -4.14
C HIS A 468 15.59 26.28 -3.56
N VAL A 469 16.41 26.49 -2.54
CA VAL A 469 17.09 25.42 -1.83
C VAL A 469 16.28 25.00 -0.63
N ARG A 470 15.94 23.72 -0.56
CA ARG A 470 15.29 23.09 0.59
C ARG A 470 16.19 22.02 1.18
N PHE A 471 16.28 21.96 2.50
CA PHE A 471 17.03 20.97 3.24
C PHE A 471 16.29 20.55 4.50
N GLY A 472 16.51 19.33 4.97
CA GLY A 472 15.77 18.85 6.12
C GLY A 472 16.29 17.56 6.72
N LEU A 473 15.72 17.28 7.91
CA LEU A 473 15.90 16.07 8.70
C LEU A 473 14.53 15.42 8.89
N ASP A 474 14.48 14.11 8.73
CA ASP A 474 13.27 13.31 8.84
C ASP A 474 13.57 12.04 9.66
N ASN A 475 12.82 11.81 10.74
CA ASN A 475 13.02 10.68 11.64
C ASN A 475 11.69 9.99 11.94
N GLU A 476 11.70 8.67 11.85
CA GLU A 476 10.60 7.81 12.26
C GLU A 476 11.09 6.74 13.24
N ASP A 477 10.54 6.74 14.46
CA ASP A 477 10.71 5.65 15.41
C ASP A 477 9.51 4.70 15.25
N VAL A 478 9.79 3.51 14.77
CA VAL A 478 8.76 2.50 14.50
C VAL A 478 8.85 1.40 15.55
N SER A 479 7.73 0.96 16.05
CA SER A 479 7.63 -0.20 16.95
C SER A 479 6.45 -1.06 16.59
N GLU A 480 6.58 -2.36 16.84
CA GLU A 480 5.54 -3.34 16.56
C GLU A 480 5.51 -4.40 17.65
N THR A 481 4.29 -4.72 18.10
CA THR A 481 3.99 -5.89 18.92
C THR A 481 3.18 -6.85 18.07
N LYS A 482 3.77 -8.01 17.73
CA LYS A 482 3.11 -9.05 16.96
C LYS A 482 3.19 -10.36 17.73
N ILE A 483 2.05 -10.93 18.10
CA ILE A 483 1.96 -12.19 18.83
C ILE A 483 0.91 -13.05 18.15
N THR A 484 1.31 -14.25 17.75
CA THR A 484 0.39 -15.25 17.21
C THR A 484 0.42 -16.48 18.13
N THR A 485 -0.77 -16.95 18.50
CA THR A 485 -0.97 -18.19 19.26
C THR A 485 -2.08 -19.00 18.64
N LEU A 486 -2.11 -20.30 18.89
CA LEU A 486 -3.23 -21.16 18.51
C LEU A 486 -4.39 -21.04 19.51
N ASN A 487 -5.59 -21.47 19.11
CA ASN A 487 -6.75 -21.70 19.97
C ASN A 487 -7.13 -20.51 20.87
N GLY A 488 -7.20 -19.31 20.31
CA GLY A 488 -7.63 -18.15 21.09
C GLY A 488 -6.72 -17.74 22.25
N GLY A 489 -5.45 -18.14 22.21
CA GLY A 489 -4.45 -17.89 23.25
C GLY A 489 -3.90 -19.17 23.89
N LEU A 490 -4.53 -20.33 23.64
CA LEU A 490 -3.96 -21.63 24.00
C LEU A 490 -2.94 -22.04 22.92
N PRO A 491 -1.72 -22.43 23.30
CA PRO A 491 -0.65 -22.67 22.32
C PRO A 491 -0.72 -24.04 21.64
N ILE A 492 -1.86 -24.74 21.67
CA ILE A 492 -1.99 -26.13 21.25
C ILE A 492 -3.19 -26.31 20.32
N GLN A 493 -2.97 -27.04 19.22
CA GLN A 493 -4.00 -27.48 18.27
C GLN A 493 -3.94 -29.00 18.13
N TYR A 494 -5.10 -29.67 18.04
CA TYR A 494 -5.23 -31.09 17.74
C TYR A 494 -5.59 -31.30 16.27
N ASP A 495 -4.98 -32.29 15.64
CA ASP A 495 -5.25 -32.70 14.26
C ASP A 495 -5.26 -34.24 14.17
N TYR A 496 -6.45 -34.82 14.11
CA TYR A 496 -6.64 -36.26 13.96
C TYR A 496 -6.39 -36.68 12.52
N ARG A 497 -5.56 -37.71 12.35
CA ARG A 497 -5.12 -38.24 11.05
C ARG A 497 -5.21 -39.74 11.03
N ASP A 498 -5.15 -40.38 9.86
CA ASP A 498 -5.21 -41.86 9.76
C ASP A 498 -4.05 -42.55 10.48
N ILE A 499 -2.90 -41.94 10.54
CA ILE A 499 -1.68 -42.47 11.17
C ILE A 499 -1.58 -42.20 12.69
N GLY A 500 -2.43 -41.32 13.25
CA GLY A 500 -2.39 -40.91 14.64
C GLY A 500 -2.89 -39.47 14.86
N VAL A 501 -2.55 -38.90 16.00
CA VAL A 501 -2.93 -37.55 16.37
C VAL A 501 -1.71 -36.64 16.37
N ARG A 502 -1.78 -35.56 15.63
CA ARG A 502 -0.78 -34.50 15.66
C ARG A 502 -1.18 -33.44 16.67
N LEU A 503 -0.30 -33.13 17.58
CA LEU A 503 -0.36 -31.93 18.42
C LEU A 503 0.56 -30.87 17.83
N MET A 504 0.05 -29.67 17.66
CA MET A 504 0.80 -28.54 17.14
C MET A 504 0.87 -27.45 18.20
N TYR A 505 2.08 -27.00 18.49
CA TYR A 505 2.38 -25.96 19.48
C TYR A 505 2.89 -24.73 18.73
N GLU A 506 2.27 -23.58 18.99
CA GLU A 506 2.68 -22.33 18.34
C GLU A 506 2.51 -21.13 19.26
N ARG A 507 3.60 -20.41 19.44
CA ARG A 507 3.63 -19.07 20.00
C ARG A 507 4.73 -18.30 19.28
N LEU A 508 4.33 -17.39 18.39
CA LEU A 508 5.23 -16.63 17.55
C LEU A 508 5.24 -15.18 18.01
N GLY A 509 6.39 -14.50 17.84
CA GLY A 509 6.50 -13.06 17.94
C GLY A 509 6.80 -12.51 19.33
N GLY A 510 6.56 -11.20 19.46
CA GLY A 510 6.89 -10.37 20.63
C GLY A 510 6.88 -8.88 20.28
N PHE A 511 7.83 -8.11 20.81
CA PHE A 511 8.00 -6.68 20.54
C PHE A 511 9.31 -6.42 19.78
N VAL A 512 9.25 -5.61 18.73
CA VAL A 512 10.41 -5.13 17.97
C VAL A 512 10.33 -3.62 17.79
N SER A 513 11.49 -3.00 17.51
CA SER A 513 11.58 -1.56 17.26
C SER A 513 12.62 -1.25 16.20
N GLY A 514 12.43 -0.13 15.50
CA GLY A 514 13.32 0.39 14.48
C GLY A 514 13.38 1.91 14.51
N ASN A 515 14.41 2.46 13.86
CA ASN A 515 14.57 3.88 13.62
C ASN A 515 14.99 4.11 12.19
N ASP A 516 14.21 4.90 11.46
CA ASP A 516 14.45 5.30 10.09
C ASP A 516 14.72 6.81 10.06
N ARG A 517 15.94 7.20 9.71
CA ARG A 517 16.37 8.59 9.64
C ARG A 517 16.78 8.97 8.24
N ALA A 518 16.55 10.22 7.87
CA ALA A 518 17.01 10.74 6.60
C ALA A 518 17.47 12.19 6.69
N TYR A 519 18.47 12.52 5.87
CA TYR A 519 18.97 13.87 5.63
C TYR A 519 18.81 14.16 4.15
N TYR A 520 18.38 15.37 3.81
CA TYR A 520 18.26 15.72 2.40
C TYR A 520 18.54 17.21 2.15
N VAL A 521 18.97 17.48 0.92
CA VAL A 521 19.05 18.82 0.34
C VAL A 521 18.62 18.74 -1.11
N GLN A 522 17.85 19.72 -1.54
CA GLN A 522 17.41 19.87 -2.94
C GLN A 522 17.36 21.33 -3.35
N ASP A 523 17.61 21.60 -4.62
CA ASP A 523 17.53 22.92 -5.23
C ASP A 523 16.68 22.90 -6.49
N SER A 524 15.74 23.84 -6.60
CA SER A 524 14.99 24.13 -7.81
C SER A 524 15.55 25.41 -8.43
N TRP A 525 16.50 25.27 -9.35
CA TRP A 525 17.22 26.33 -9.99
C TRP A 525 16.59 26.72 -11.33
N GLU A 526 16.35 28.00 -11.54
CA GLU A 526 15.88 28.57 -12.80
C GLU A 526 16.96 29.47 -13.44
N PRO A 527 17.89 28.87 -14.22
CA PRO A 527 18.98 29.63 -14.86
C PRO A 527 18.47 30.58 -15.97
N ALA A 528 17.34 30.27 -16.56
CA ALA A 528 16.74 31.06 -17.63
C ALA A 528 15.20 30.91 -17.60
N ARG A 529 14.52 31.89 -18.13
CA ARG A 529 13.04 31.87 -18.25
C ARG A 529 12.56 30.62 -18.99
N GLY A 530 11.68 29.83 -18.31
CA GLY A 530 11.10 28.62 -18.84
C GLY A 530 11.99 27.36 -18.73
N LEU A 531 13.17 27.43 -18.12
CA LEU A 531 14.00 26.30 -17.80
C LEU A 531 14.15 26.20 -16.29
N THR A 532 13.71 25.09 -15.70
CA THR A 532 13.96 24.75 -14.29
C THR A 532 14.77 23.47 -14.22
N ILE A 533 15.81 23.46 -13.38
CA ILE A 533 16.65 22.30 -13.10
C ILE A 533 16.46 21.98 -11.62
N ASN A 534 16.05 20.75 -11.31
CA ASN A 534 15.91 20.24 -9.96
C ASN A 534 17.09 19.32 -9.63
N LEU A 535 17.80 19.62 -8.56
CA LEU A 535 18.94 18.84 -8.07
C LEU A 535 18.66 18.44 -6.63
N GLY A 536 18.83 17.17 -6.28
CA GLY A 536 18.60 16.71 -4.93
C GLY A 536 19.48 15.54 -4.53
N VAL A 537 19.78 15.47 -3.25
CA VAL A 537 20.47 14.35 -2.63
C VAL A 537 19.77 14.03 -1.32
N ARG A 538 19.57 12.74 -1.06
CA ARG A 538 19.02 12.20 0.19
C ARG A 538 19.90 11.07 0.69
N ASP A 539 20.15 11.01 1.99
CA ASP A 539 20.79 9.89 2.67
C ASP A 539 19.78 9.28 3.65
N ASP A 540 19.45 8.01 3.46
CA ASP A 540 18.55 7.25 4.31
C ASP A 540 19.34 6.29 5.22
N GLU A 541 19.06 6.29 6.53
CA GLU A 541 19.60 5.35 7.50
C GLU A 541 18.48 4.49 8.08
N PHE A 542 18.67 3.15 8.13
CA PHE A 542 17.69 2.20 8.65
C PHE A 542 18.30 1.36 9.77
N GLN A 543 17.62 1.27 10.91
CA GLN A 543 18.07 0.48 12.06
C GLN A 543 16.89 -0.31 12.64
N GLN A 544 17.12 -1.59 12.98
CA GLN A 544 16.10 -2.42 13.60
C GLN A 544 16.69 -3.28 14.72
N SER A 545 15.86 -3.57 15.74
CA SER A 545 16.18 -4.44 16.88
C SER A 545 15.31 -5.69 16.84
N ASN A 546 15.86 -6.81 17.33
CA ASN A 546 15.15 -8.08 17.45
C ASN A 546 14.26 -8.13 18.72
N LEU A 547 13.61 -9.25 18.97
CA LEU A 547 12.74 -9.51 20.12
C LEU A 547 13.42 -9.35 21.50
N SER A 548 14.75 -9.38 21.56
CA SER A 548 15.54 -9.13 22.79
C SER A 548 16.02 -7.67 22.89
N GLY A 549 15.57 -6.79 22.00
CA GLY A 549 16.00 -5.39 21.97
C GLY A 549 17.42 -5.18 21.44
N GLN A 550 18.07 -6.22 20.94
CA GLN A 550 19.40 -6.14 20.36
C GLN A 550 19.32 -5.65 18.91
N ARG A 551 20.17 -4.70 18.53
CA ARG A 551 20.25 -4.21 17.16
C ARG A 551 20.84 -5.29 16.25
N TYR A 552 20.07 -5.77 15.29
CA TYR A 552 20.51 -6.75 14.31
C TYR A 552 20.75 -6.12 12.92
N LEU A 553 20.10 -4.99 12.62
CA LEU A 553 20.18 -4.31 11.34
C LEU A 553 20.61 -2.85 11.56
N SER A 554 21.63 -2.42 10.79
CA SER A 554 22.08 -1.03 10.72
C SER A 554 22.64 -0.74 9.32
N LEU A 555 21.86 -0.08 8.49
CA LEU A 555 22.15 0.28 7.11
C LEU A 555 22.32 1.78 7.03
N LYS A 556 23.52 2.26 6.73
CA LYS A 556 23.89 3.67 6.65
C LYS A 556 24.50 4.00 5.29
N ASP A 557 24.70 5.28 5.05
CA ASP A 557 25.32 5.82 3.83
C ASP A 557 24.54 5.38 2.55
N ASN A 558 23.20 5.50 2.59
CA ASN A 558 22.33 5.12 1.48
C ASN A 558 22.00 6.37 0.65
N ILE A 559 23.00 6.88 -0.06
CA ILE A 559 22.92 8.13 -0.80
C ILE A 559 22.10 7.95 -2.08
N ALA A 560 21.05 8.76 -2.21
CA ALA A 560 20.10 8.79 -3.33
C ALA A 560 20.19 10.15 -4.05
N ALA A 561 20.70 10.15 -5.28
CA ALA A 561 20.69 11.33 -6.14
C ALA A 561 19.35 11.46 -6.87
N ARG A 562 18.87 12.69 -7.05
CA ARG A 562 17.65 13.04 -7.81
C ARG A 562 17.94 14.27 -8.65
N VAL A 563 17.79 14.12 -9.97
CA VAL A 563 18.05 15.18 -10.94
C VAL A 563 16.87 15.26 -11.90
N GLY A 564 16.43 16.45 -12.19
CA GLY A 564 15.34 16.64 -13.15
C GLY A 564 15.40 17.99 -13.82
N PHE A 565 14.67 18.13 -14.93
CA PHE A 565 14.47 19.39 -15.60
C PHE A 565 13.03 19.53 -16.10
N SER A 566 12.59 20.77 -16.18
CA SER A 566 11.36 21.18 -16.88
C SER A 566 11.70 22.34 -17.80
N TRP A 567 11.45 22.18 -19.10
CA TRP A 567 11.81 23.16 -20.11
C TRP A 567 10.64 23.53 -21.00
N THR A 568 10.37 24.83 -21.08
CA THR A 568 9.36 25.44 -21.94
C THR A 568 10.08 26.34 -22.98
N PRO A 569 10.30 25.86 -24.21
CA PRO A 569 11.05 26.58 -25.23
C PRO A 569 10.48 27.97 -25.50
N GLY A 570 11.36 28.99 -25.54
CA GLY A 570 10.94 30.36 -25.80
C GLY A 570 10.05 31.00 -24.73
N GLY A 571 9.83 30.31 -23.59
CA GLY A 571 8.88 30.73 -22.55
C GLY A 571 7.41 30.67 -23.02
N ASP A 572 7.12 30.08 -24.19
CA ASP A 572 5.76 29.79 -24.65
C ASP A 572 5.15 28.65 -23.88
N SER A 573 4.05 28.89 -23.20
CA SER A 573 3.35 27.92 -22.37
C SER A 573 2.66 26.77 -23.14
N ARG A 574 2.82 26.67 -24.46
CA ARG A 574 2.21 25.62 -25.27
C ARG A 574 2.93 24.30 -25.19
N PHE A 575 4.28 24.33 -25.18
CA PHE A 575 5.11 23.15 -25.11
C PHE A 575 5.88 23.09 -23.79
N ARG A 576 5.98 21.92 -23.21
CA ARG A 576 6.80 21.65 -22.06
C ARG A 576 7.45 20.27 -22.19
N PHE A 577 8.74 20.21 -21.93
CA PHE A 577 9.52 18.98 -21.82
C PHE A 577 9.93 18.78 -20.37
N ILE A 578 9.86 17.53 -19.90
CA ILE A 578 10.33 17.11 -18.58
C ILE A 578 11.28 15.94 -18.71
N GLY A 579 12.25 15.86 -17.83
CA GLY A 579 13.07 14.67 -17.66
C GLY A 579 13.53 14.57 -16.23
N SER A 580 13.66 13.35 -15.72
CA SER A 580 14.21 13.10 -14.38
C SER A 580 14.92 11.78 -14.29
N TYR A 581 15.89 11.74 -13.37
CA TYR A 581 16.54 10.54 -12.85
C TYR A 581 16.44 10.57 -11.32
N GLY A 582 16.11 9.43 -10.72
CA GLY A 582 16.06 9.28 -9.27
C GLY A 582 16.49 7.89 -8.83
N ARG A 583 17.24 7.84 -7.72
CA ARG A 583 17.47 6.61 -6.94
C ARG A 583 16.62 6.65 -5.69
N TYR A 584 15.97 5.53 -5.38
CA TYR A 584 15.03 5.41 -4.27
C TYR A 584 15.35 4.18 -3.44
N PHE A 585 15.44 4.34 -2.11
CA PHE A 585 15.62 3.25 -1.17
C PHE A 585 14.31 2.93 -0.46
N ILE A 586 14.13 1.64 -0.11
CA ILE A 586 13.05 1.20 0.76
C ILE A 586 13.62 0.60 2.04
N PRO A 587 13.08 0.94 3.24
CA PRO A 587 13.52 0.34 4.49
C PRO A 587 13.14 -1.14 4.53
N PRO A 588 13.93 -2.00 5.19
CA PRO A 588 13.50 -3.35 5.53
C PRO A 588 12.27 -3.33 6.43
N ALA A 589 11.31 -4.21 6.19
CA ALA A 589 10.08 -4.25 6.96
C ALA A 589 10.30 -4.71 8.41
N MET A 590 9.43 -4.29 9.33
CA MET A 590 9.54 -4.61 10.75
C MET A 590 9.35 -6.11 11.04
N ASN A 591 8.59 -6.82 10.22
CA ASN A 591 8.37 -8.27 10.36
C ASN A 591 9.66 -9.10 10.37
N LEU A 592 10.76 -8.62 9.77
CA LEU A 592 12.08 -9.27 9.83
C LEU A 592 12.62 -9.41 11.26
N GLY A 593 12.26 -8.49 12.16
CA GLY A 593 12.68 -8.49 13.56
C GLY A 593 12.07 -9.61 14.41
N PHE A 594 10.92 -10.14 13.99
CA PHE A 594 10.20 -11.18 14.75
C PHE A 594 10.78 -12.57 14.58
N ARG A 595 11.48 -12.85 13.51
CA ARG A 595 12.09 -14.16 13.28
C ARG A 595 13.12 -14.46 14.37
N GLY A 596 13.06 -15.66 14.97
CA GLY A 596 14.11 -16.19 15.81
C GLY A 596 13.83 -16.32 17.30
N ARG A 597 12.61 -16.25 17.77
CA ARG A 597 12.20 -16.71 19.12
C ARG A 597 10.90 -17.48 19.07
N ASP A 598 10.60 -18.02 17.94
CA ASP A 598 9.35 -18.74 17.71
C ASP A 598 9.39 -20.09 18.40
N LEU A 599 8.36 -20.38 19.22
CA LEU A 599 8.09 -21.70 19.71
C LEU A 599 7.07 -22.32 18.74
N TYR A 600 7.55 -23.14 17.83
CA TYR A 600 6.71 -23.83 16.86
C TYR A 600 7.24 -25.23 16.60
N PHE A 601 6.49 -26.22 17.07
CA PHE A 601 6.85 -27.63 16.85
C PHE A 601 5.59 -28.50 16.80
N ARG A 602 5.74 -29.73 16.30
CA ARG A 602 4.69 -30.71 16.14
C ARG A 602 5.12 -32.02 16.77
N GLU A 603 4.26 -32.60 17.62
CA GLU A 603 4.37 -33.96 18.13
C GLU A 603 3.32 -34.85 17.46
N TYR A 604 3.64 -36.11 17.24
CA TYR A 604 2.72 -37.08 16.68
C TYR A 604 2.61 -38.28 17.62
N PHE A 605 1.38 -38.69 17.93
CA PHE A 605 1.07 -39.77 18.82
C PHE A 605 0.28 -40.83 18.08
N ALA A 606 0.62 -42.10 18.29
CA ALA A 606 -0.19 -43.22 17.83
C ALA A 606 -1.56 -43.23 18.53
N TYR A 607 -2.51 -43.92 17.95
CA TYR A 607 -3.70 -44.29 18.67
C TYR A 607 -3.36 -45.33 19.72
N PRO A 608 -4.03 -45.34 20.89
CA PRO A 608 -3.79 -46.36 21.93
C PRO A 608 -4.02 -47.79 21.41
N THR A 609 -3.43 -48.77 22.04
CA THR A 609 -3.61 -50.20 21.71
C THR A 609 -5.11 -50.58 21.67
N GLY A 610 -5.54 -51.20 20.58
CA GLY A 610 -6.94 -51.57 20.35
C GLY A 610 -7.76 -50.49 19.62
N TYR A 611 -7.18 -49.31 19.33
CA TYR A 611 -7.85 -48.22 18.62
C TYR A 611 -7.14 -47.89 17.29
N THR A 612 -7.93 -47.41 16.35
CA THR A 612 -7.50 -46.95 15.03
C THR A 612 -8.13 -45.60 14.73
N ALA A 613 -7.77 -44.96 13.63
CA ALA A 613 -8.42 -43.74 13.16
C ALA A 613 -9.95 -43.87 13.05
N ALA A 614 -10.45 -45.08 12.72
CA ALA A 614 -11.88 -45.30 12.50
C ALA A 614 -12.70 -45.38 13.81
N ASN A 615 -12.10 -45.82 14.91
CA ASN A 615 -12.83 -46.10 16.16
C ASN A 615 -12.32 -45.35 17.40
N PHE A 616 -11.32 -44.46 17.25
CA PHE A 616 -10.81 -43.67 18.37
C PHE A 616 -11.87 -42.64 18.83
N PRO A 617 -12.30 -42.72 20.12
CA PRO A 617 -13.37 -41.88 20.63
C PRO A 617 -12.90 -40.45 20.92
N VAL A 618 -13.69 -39.50 20.46
CA VAL A 618 -13.51 -38.07 20.73
C VAL A 618 -14.78 -37.48 21.33
N ASP A 619 -14.65 -36.48 22.15
CA ASP A 619 -15.79 -35.76 22.72
C ASP A 619 -16.50 -34.97 21.60
N VAL A 620 -17.80 -35.12 21.49
CA VAL A 620 -18.59 -34.55 20.38
C VAL A 620 -18.75 -33.03 20.46
N GLN A 621 -18.51 -32.43 21.64
CA GLN A 621 -18.62 -30.96 21.82
C GLN A 621 -17.27 -30.28 21.73
N THR A 622 -16.25 -30.84 22.32
CA THR A 622 -14.91 -30.24 22.41
C THR A 622 -13.97 -30.77 21.34
N GLY A 623 -14.26 -31.93 20.74
CA GLY A 623 -13.36 -32.59 19.79
C GLY A 623 -12.14 -33.23 20.49
N LEU A 624 -12.00 -33.11 21.81
CA LEU A 624 -10.83 -33.59 22.54
C LEU A 624 -10.85 -35.14 22.67
N PRO A 625 -9.68 -35.76 22.84
CA PRO A 625 -9.62 -37.20 23.02
C PRO A 625 -10.26 -37.59 24.36
N LEU A 626 -11.13 -38.64 24.35
CA LEU A 626 -11.74 -39.21 25.56
C LEU A 626 -10.80 -40.21 26.27
N LEU A 627 -9.71 -40.60 25.61
CA LEU A 627 -8.67 -41.50 26.12
C LEU A 627 -7.31 -40.85 25.96
N ASN A 628 -6.35 -41.27 26.77
CA ASN A 628 -4.96 -40.86 26.55
C ASN A 628 -4.46 -41.36 25.19
N LEU A 629 -3.70 -40.53 24.49
CA LEU A 629 -3.04 -40.88 23.25
C LEU A 629 -2.02 -42.01 23.50
N GLY A 630 -1.73 -42.76 22.47
CA GLY A 630 -0.71 -43.80 22.50
C GLY A 630 0.71 -43.22 22.54
N PRO A 631 1.73 -44.06 22.33
CA PRO A 631 3.13 -43.60 22.36
C PRO A 631 3.41 -42.61 21.22
N ALA A 632 4.39 -41.73 21.45
CA ALA A 632 4.87 -40.82 20.41
C ALA A 632 5.46 -41.58 19.21
N LEU A 633 5.11 -41.17 18.02
CA LEU A 633 5.63 -41.72 16.77
C LEU A 633 7.05 -41.19 16.53
N THR A 634 8.01 -42.10 16.34
CA THR A 634 9.43 -41.74 16.18
C THR A 634 9.84 -41.47 14.73
N THR A 635 9.00 -41.83 13.76
CA THR A 635 9.27 -41.64 12.33
C THR A 635 7.97 -41.40 11.56
N LEU A 636 7.95 -40.35 10.76
CA LEU A 636 6.93 -40.10 9.74
C LEU A 636 7.62 -39.69 8.43
N GLY A 637 7.65 -40.60 7.48
CA GLY A 637 8.02 -40.25 6.10
C GLY A 637 9.44 -39.79 5.86
N GLY A 638 10.42 -40.19 6.71
CA GLY A 638 11.84 -39.90 6.47
C GLY A 638 12.35 -38.53 6.92
N SER A 639 11.51 -37.68 7.54
CA SER A 639 11.95 -36.41 8.12
C SER A 639 12.57 -36.61 9.50
N GLY A 640 13.67 -35.91 9.79
CA GLY A 640 14.38 -35.97 11.03
C GLY A 640 13.55 -35.48 12.22
N TYR A 641 13.13 -36.37 13.11
CA TYR A 641 12.54 -36.00 14.37
C TYR A 641 13.63 -35.76 15.40
N SER A 642 13.52 -34.66 16.14
CA SER A 642 14.38 -34.41 17.30
C SER A 642 13.86 -35.12 18.54
N SER A 643 14.76 -35.71 19.31
CA SER A 643 14.46 -36.21 20.67
C SER A 643 14.48 -35.11 21.75
N ASN A 644 14.92 -33.90 21.35
CA ASN A 644 15.04 -32.73 22.25
C ASN A 644 13.86 -31.78 22.07
N CYS A 645 12.64 -32.30 22.25
CA CYS A 645 11.45 -31.44 22.17
C CYS A 645 11.43 -30.40 23.29
N PRO A 646 10.90 -29.18 23.02
CA PRO A 646 10.69 -28.19 24.07
C PRO A 646 9.80 -28.73 25.18
N THR A 647 10.27 -28.66 26.43
CA THR A 647 9.58 -29.24 27.61
C THR A 647 8.82 -28.20 28.44
N ASN A 648 9.04 -26.92 28.19
CA ASN A 648 8.41 -25.83 28.96
C ASN A 648 7.07 -25.40 28.35
N ILE A 649 6.15 -26.35 28.27
CA ILE A 649 4.80 -26.17 27.72
C ILE A 649 3.75 -26.70 28.67
N SER A 650 2.53 -26.13 28.60
CA SER A 650 1.41 -26.60 29.41
C SER A 650 0.94 -27.99 28.96
N ALA A 651 0.48 -28.80 29.90
CA ALA A 651 -0.09 -30.12 29.62
C ALA A 651 -1.30 -30.03 28.68
N ALA A 652 -1.29 -30.82 27.62
CA ALA A 652 -2.43 -30.92 26.70
C ALA A 652 -3.38 -32.02 27.16
N PRO A 653 -4.73 -31.82 27.16
CA PRO A 653 -5.69 -32.87 27.45
C PRO A 653 -5.45 -34.13 26.61
N GLY A 654 -5.45 -35.31 27.27
CA GLY A 654 -5.18 -36.58 26.61
C GLY A 654 -3.71 -36.86 26.28
N ASN A 655 -2.82 -35.89 26.47
CA ASN A 655 -1.37 -36.09 26.34
C ASN A 655 -0.75 -36.30 27.73
N PRO A 656 -0.36 -37.50 28.11
CA PRO A 656 0.19 -37.77 29.43
C PRO A 656 1.60 -37.23 29.64
N VAL A 657 2.27 -36.81 28.55
CA VAL A 657 3.70 -36.50 28.61
C VAL A 657 4.00 -35.34 27.65
N ASN A 658 4.05 -34.11 28.20
CA ASN A 658 4.42 -32.95 27.44
C ASN A 658 5.91 -32.94 27.08
N GLY A 659 6.24 -32.83 25.80
CA GLY A 659 7.60 -32.66 25.32
C GLY A 659 8.55 -33.82 25.58
N GLN A 660 8.06 -35.03 25.87
CA GLN A 660 8.88 -36.26 26.01
C GLN A 660 8.84 -37.16 24.78
N GLY A 661 8.24 -36.73 23.72
CA GLY A 661 8.19 -37.44 22.44
C GLY A 661 9.33 -37.03 21.51
N THR A 662 9.32 -37.61 20.33
CA THR A 662 10.04 -37.10 19.19
C THR A 662 9.17 -36.03 18.49
N CYS A 663 9.76 -34.90 18.15
CA CYS A 663 9.03 -33.81 17.56
C CYS A 663 9.73 -33.26 16.31
N LEU A 664 8.94 -32.65 15.45
CA LEU A 664 9.42 -31.88 14.34
C LEU A 664 9.46 -30.40 14.78
N ILE A 665 10.65 -29.84 14.92
CA ILE A 665 10.87 -28.49 15.42
C ILE A 665 11.04 -27.54 14.23
N PHE A 666 10.23 -26.49 14.20
CA PHE A 666 10.36 -25.35 13.27
C PHE A 666 10.92 -24.11 13.98
N GLY A 667 10.73 -24.02 15.28
CA GLY A 667 11.30 -23.02 16.18
C GLY A 667 11.29 -23.54 17.61
N ALA A 668 12.44 -23.50 18.27
CA ALA A 668 12.63 -24.04 19.63
C ALA A 668 12.39 -22.99 20.74
N GLY A 669 11.90 -21.79 20.43
CA GLY A 669 11.72 -20.69 21.36
C GLY A 669 13.02 -20.03 21.82
N VAL A 670 14.13 -20.32 21.16
CA VAL A 670 15.45 -19.75 21.43
C VAL A 670 15.67 -18.54 20.54
N GLN A 671 16.16 -17.45 21.12
CA GLN A 671 16.43 -16.22 20.36
C GLN A 671 17.60 -16.41 19.39
N ASP A 672 17.38 -16.06 18.12
CA ASP A 672 18.44 -15.99 17.13
C ASP A 672 19.51 -14.97 17.53
N PRO A 673 20.80 -15.26 17.30
CA PRO A 673 21.87 -14.33 17.61
C PRO A 673 21.76 -13.10 16.70
N ALA A 674 21.49 -11.93 17.28
CA ALA A 674 21.31 -10.68 16.52
C ALA A 674 22.49 -10.38 15.58
N ALA A 675 23.72 -10.70 16.00
CA ALA A 675 24.90 -10.49 15.19
C ALA A 675 24.97 -11.36 13.93
N ALA A 676 24.30 -12.51 13.93
CA ALA A 676 24.34 -13.46 12.81
C ALA A 676 23.17 -13.28 11.83
N LYS A 677 22.09 -12.58 12.21
CA LYS A 677 20.90 -12.46 11.39
C LYS A 677 21.09 -11.74 10.06
N MET A 678 22.12 -10.88 9.96
CA MET A 678 22.44 -10.12 8.77
C MET A 678 23.82 -10.51 8.24
N ALA A 679 23.91 -10.80 6.96
CA ALA A 679 25.15 -11.11 6.30
C ALA A 679 26.09 -9.86 6.28
N VAL A 680 27.41 -10.13 6.34
CA VAL A 680 28.40 -9.05 6.38
C VAL A 680 28.35 -8.25 5.08
N GLY A 681 28.16 -6.92 5.20
CA GLY A 681 28.11 -6.01 4.05
C GLY A 681 26.80 -6.02 3.26
N ALA A 682 25.71 -6.55 3.84
CA ALA A 682 24.39 -6.40 3.27
C ALA A 682 23.98 -4.92 3.21
N LYS A 683 23.23 -4.54 2.17
CA LYS A 683 22.79 -3.17 1.84
C LYS A 683 21.30 -3.15 1.54
N PRO A 684 20.58 -2.02 1.70
CA PRO A 684 19.14 -1.96 1.45
C PRO A 684 18.79 -2.11 -0.03
N THR A 685 17.53 -2.44 -0.27
CA THR A 685 16.93 -2.47 -1.61
C THR A 685 16.86 -1.06 -2.19
N TYR A 686 17.22 -0.92 -3.48
CA TYR A 686 17.04 0.33 -4.22
C TYR A 686 16.55 0.12 -5.65
N GLU A 687 15.90 1.15 -6.18
CA GLU A 687 15.48 1.24 -7.57
C GLU A 687 15.98 2.52 -8.22
N ASP A 688 16.46 2.43 -9.46
CA ASP A 688 16.79 3.57 -10.33
C ASP A 688 15.64 3.81 -11.31
N GLU A 689 15.24 5.07 -11.43
CA GLU A 689 14.13 5.50 -12.29
C GLU A 689 14.57 6.60 -13.26
N PHE A 690 14.12 6.48 -14.51
CA PHE A 690 14.28 7.48 -15.56
C PHE A 690 12.92 7.86 -16.13
N VAL A 691 12.65 9.15 -16.25
CA VAL A 691 11.43 9.70 -16.85
C VAL A 691 11.80 10.70 -17.94
N LEU A 692 11.10 10.63 -19.06
CA LEU A 692 11.15 11.64 -20.12
C LEU A 692 9.74 11.88 -20.65
N GLY A 693 9.34 13.16 -20.74
CA GLY A 693 7.99 13.49 -21.17
C GLY A 693 7.89 14.80 -21.92
N ALA A 694 6.82 14.92 -22.68
CA ALA A 694 6.43 16.14 -23.35
C ALA A 694 4.93 16.39 -23.14
N ARG A 695 4.57 17.65 -22.93
CA ARG A 695 3.17 18.08 -22.81
C ARG A 695 2.88 19.22 -23.77
N PHE A 696 1.71 19.18 -24.40
CA PHE A 696 1.26 20.18 -25.34
C PHE A 696 -0.11 20.72 -24.94
N ARG A 697 -0.23 22.03 -24.86
CA ARG A 697 -1.49 22.74 -24.64
C ARG A 697 -2.16 23.03 -26.00
N VAL A 698 -3.17 22.19 -26.33
CA VAL A 698 -3.93 22.29 -27.57
C VAL A 698 -4.79 23.56 -27.60
N SER A 699 -5.45 23.88 -26.48
CA SER A 699 -6.25 25.07 -26.27
C SER A 699 -6.14 25.52 -24.80
N GLU A 700 -6.80 26.63 -24.45
CA GLU A 700 -6.84 27.10 -23.05
C GLU A 700 -7.43 26.08 -22.07
N LEU A 701 -8.32 25.21 -22.55
CA LEU A 701 -8.99 24.19 -21.72
C LEU A 701 -8.47 22.78 -21.94
N PHE A 702 -7.68 22.53 -23.01
CA PHE A 702 -7.33 21.16 -23.37
C PHE A 702 -5.82 20.99 -23.54
N SER A 703 -5.26 20.00 -22.87
CA SER A 703 -3.86 19.60 -22.95
C SER A 703 -3.69 18.09 -23.14
N VAL A 704 -2.62 17.69 -23.79
CA VAL A 704 -2.20 16.31 -23.98
C VAL A 704 -0.75 16.14 -23.54
N GLY A 705 -0.40 14.93 -23.11
CA GLY A 705 0.95 14.58 -22.68
C GLY A 705 1.38 13.23 -23.22
N LEU A 706 2.69 13.05 -23.35
CA LEU A 706 3.32 11.76 -23.64
C LEU A 706 4.51 11.61 -22.70
N THR A 707 4.54 10.53 -21.91
CA THR A 707 5.58 10.30 -20.91
C THR A 707 6.07 8.87 -21.00
N GLY A 708 7.39 8.69 -21.11
CA GLY A 708 8.08 7.41 -20.98
C GLY A 708 8.70 7.27 -19.59
N THR A 709 8.56 6.12 -18.97
CA THR A 709 9.20 5.79 -17.68
C THR A 709 9.95 4.46 -17.81
N TYR A 710 11.17 4.44 -17.31
CA TYR A 710 11.97 3.22 -17.16
C TYR A 710 12.44 3.09 -15.72
N ARG A 711 12.20 1.93 -15.10
CA ARG A 711 12.65 1.59 -13.75
C ARG A 711 13.47 0.33 -13.77
N ASN A 712 14.51 0.29 -12.96
CA ASN A 712 15.38 -0.87 -12.79
C ASN A 712 15.72 -1.08 -11.31
N LEU A 713 15.28 -2.21 -10.78
CA LEU A 713 15.64 -2.63 -9.43
C LEU A 713 17.13 -3.01 -9.43
N GLY A 714 17.95 -2.21 -8.75
CA GLY A 714 19.41 -2.35 -8.81
C GLY A 714 19.97 -3.36 -7.82
N ARG A 715 19.31 -3.50 -6.67
CA ARG A 715 19.70 -4.42 -5.60
C ARG A 715 18.52 -4.71 -4.72
N VAL A 716 18.46 -5.93 -4.18
CA VAL A 716 17.45 -6.42 -3.24
C VAL A 716 18.12 -6.82 -1.93
N SER A 717 17.47 -6.53 -0.82
CA SER A 717 17.72 -7.11 0.48
C SER A 717 16.64 -8.17 0.72
N GLU A 718 17.03 -9.44 0.83
CA GLU A 718 16.14 -10.59 0.95
C GLU A 718 16.76 -11.63 1.87
N ASP A 719 15.98 -12.54 2.43
CA ASP A 719 16.52 -13.63 3.25
C ASP A 719 16.74 -14.91 2.45
N THR A 720 17.65 -15.73 2.93
CA THR A 720 17.98 -17.06 2.39
C THR A 720 18.33 -17.99 3.54
N ASP A 721 17.85 -19.19 3.51
CA ASP A 721 18.28 -20.24 4.43
C ASP A 721 19.66 -20.77 4.01
N PHE A 722 20.70 -20.32 4.71
CA PHE A 722 22.07 -20.76 4.48
C PHE A 722 22.42 -22.06 5.24
N ALA A 723 21.50 -22.64 6.01
CA ALA A 723 21.78 -23.89 6.73
C ALA A 723 22.31 -25.01 5.80
N PRO A 724 21.80 -25.25 4.59
CA PRO A 724 22.36 -26.28 3.70
C PRO A 724 23.83 -26.01 3.32
N PHE A 725 24.20 -24.74 3.09
CA PHE A 725 25.57 -24.36 2.76
C PHE A 725 26.51 -24.44 3.96
N LEU A 726 26.03 -24.04 5.15
CA LEU A 726 26.77 -24.13 6.41
C LEU A 726 26.92 -25.60 6.85
N ALA A 727 25.91 -26.43 6.69
CA ALA A 727 26.01 -27.87 6.91
C ALA A 727 27.10 -28.48 6.02
N ASN A 728 27.12 -28.17 4.72
CA ASN A 728 28.17 -28.62 3.82
C ASN A 728 29.56 -28.15 4.25
N TYR A 729 29.69 -26.87 4.67
CA TYR A 729 30.96 -26.32 5.16
C TYR A 729 31.47 -27.03 6.41
N TYR A 730 30.63 -27.32 7.41
CA TYR A 730 31.04 -27.93 8.68
C TYR A 730 31.04 -29.46 8.66
N CYS A 731 30.23 -30.13 7.86
CA CYS A 731 30.20 -31.58 7.77
C CYS A 731 31.28 -32.13 6.84
N ASN A 732 31.58 -31.42 5.75
CA ASN A 732 32.49 -31.87 4.68
C ASN A 732 33.77 -31.03 4.55
N GLY A 733 33.96 -30.03 5.41
CA GLY A 733 34.96 -28.98 5.28
C GLY A 733 36.40 -29.32 5.70
N GLY A 734 36.76 -30.59 5.94
CA GLY A 734 38.14 -30.96 6.33
C GLY A 734 38.61 -30.25 7.60
N ALA A 735 39.52 -29.27 7.48
CA ALA A 735 40.02 -28.50 8.62
C ALA A 735 38.94 -27.64 9.32
N ASN A 736 37.81 -27.37 8.69
CA ASN A 736 36.70 -26.62 9.25
C ASN A 736 35.63 -27.54 9.86
N ALA A 737 35.80 -28.86 9.82
CA ALA A 737 34.83 -29.81 10.31
C ALA A 737 34.52 -29.59 11.79
N SER A 738 33.24 -29.52 12.13
CA SER A 738 32.76 -29.37 13.50
C SER A 738 31.47 -30.18 13.69
N ALA A 739 31.50 -31.20 14.54
CA ALA A 739 30.35 -32.07 14.72
C ALA A 739 29.13 -31.32 15.28
N SER A 740 29.32 -30.36 16.18
CA SER A 740 28.23 -29.60 16.79
C SER A 740 27.56 -28.63 15.81
N GLN A 741 28.35 -27.89 14.99
CA GLN A 741 27.78 -27.03 13.95
C GLN A 741 27.17 -27.84 12.80
N CYS A 742 27.79 -28.97 12.43
CA CYS A 742 27.26 -29.90 11.44
C CYS A 742 25.85 -30.37 11.85
N ASP A 743 25.73 -30.91 13.07
CA ASP A 743 24.46 -31.39 13.62
C ASP A 743 23.42 -30.26 13.69
N PHE A 744 23.81 -29.07 14.14
CA PHE A 744 22.94 -27.90 14.20
C PHE A 744 22.35 -27.55 12.82
N TYR A 745 23.22 -27.34 11.80
CA TYR A 745 22.78 -26.88 10.48
C TYR A 745 22.10 -27.97 9.64
N GLN A 746 22.27 -29.25 9.96
CA GLN A 746 21.50 -30.33 9.35
C GLN A 746 20.05 -30.40 9.89
N ASN A 747 19.81 -29.91 11.09
CA ASN A 747 18.54 -30.05 11.78
C ASN A 747 17.80 -28.73 12.01
N ASN A 748 18.40 -27.58 11.67
CA ASN A 748 17.80 -26.25 11.87
C ASN A 748 18.00 -25.38 10.64
N SER A 749 17.04 -24.53 10.35
CA SER A 749 17.18 -23.44 9.36
C SER A 749 18.01 -22.28 9.93
N ALA A 750 18.71 -21.58 9.07
CA ALA A 750 19.52 -20.40 9.40
C ALA A 750 19.32 -19.31 8.34
N TYR A 751 18.31 -18.47 8.55
CA TYR A 751 17.96 -17.40 7.60
C TYR A 751 18.79 -16.15 7.82
N TYR A 752 19.51 -15.73 6.78
CA TYR A 752 20.30 -14.51 6.76
C TYR A 752 19.74 -13.51 5.76
N ILE A 753 19.64 -12.27 6.19
CA ILE A 753 19.33 -11.14 5.30
C ILE A 753 20.60 -10.78 4.53
N TRP A 754 20.57 -10.80 3.20
CA TRP A 754 21.71 -10.52 2.34
C TRP A 754 21.31 -9.89 1.01
N ASN A 755 22.25 -9.74 0.09
CA ASN A 755 21.94 -9.28 -1.26
C ASN A 755 22.24 -10.42 -2.26
N PRO A 756 21.18 -11.13 -2.74
CA PRO A 756 21.32 -12.21 -3.72
C PRO A 756 22.05 -11.80 -5.01
N GLY A 757 22.59 -12.79 -5.75
CA GLY A 757 23.32 -12.57 -6.99
C GLY A 757 24.84 -12.52 -6.84
N ARG A 758 25.36 -12.76 -5.63
CA ARG A 758 26.79 -12.88 -5.38
C ARG A 758 27.21 -14.34 -5.38
N SER A 759 28.39 -14.66 -5.91
CA SER A 759 28.96 -16.02 -5.90
C SER A 759 29.54 -16.42 -4.54
N SER A 760 29.75 -15.45 -3.65
CA SER A 760 30.27 -15.69 -2.29
C SER A 760 29.67 -14.67 -1.32
N GLN A 761 29.45 -15.10 -0.07
CA GLN A 761 28.96 -14.25 1.00
C GLN A 761 29.58 -14.64 2.34
N THR A 762 30.05 -13.65 3.09
CA THR A 762 30.51 -13.85 4.47
C THR A 762 29.32 -13.68 5.43
N VAL A 763 29.15 -14.65 6.31
CA VAL A 763 28.13 -14.67 7.37
C VAL A 763 28.75 -14.91 8.73
N ARG A 764 28.08 -14.54 9.81
CA ARG A 764 28.46 -14.93 11.17
C ARG A 764 27.80 -16.26 11.50
N ASP A 765 28.54 -17.15 12.17
CA ASP A 765 28.00 -18.45 12.59
C ASP A 765 26.87 -18.27 13.64
N TRP A 766 25.76 -18.99 13.52
CA TRP A 766 24.65 -18.90 14.46
C TRP A 766 24.94 -19.59 15.80
N VAL A 767 25.79 -20.63 15.79
CA VAL A 767 26.19 -21.34 17.00
C VAL A 767 27.28 -20.58 17.77
N ASP A 768 28.20 -19.94 17.02
CA ASP A 768 29.26 -19.10 17.58
C ASP A 768 29.37 -17.76 16.79
N PRO A 769 28.58 -16.74 17.17
CA PRO A 769 28.54 -15.47 16.43
C PRO A 769 29.85 -14.66 16.40
N THR A 770 30.87 -15.10 17.16
CA THR A 770 32.23 -14.51 17.10
C THR A 770 32.97 -14.97 15.86
N LYS A 771 32.60 -16.09 15.27
CA LYS A 771 33.18 -16.63 14.04
C LYS A 771 32.46 -16.13 12.80
N THR A 772 33.20 -15.95 11.72
CA THR A 772 32.70 -15.66 10.38
C THR A 772 33.05 -16.81 9.45
N VAL A 773 32.09 -17.14 8.58
CA VAL A 773 32.23 -18.15 7.53
C VAL A 773 32.03 -17.46 6.19
N THR A 774 32.92 -17.70 5.24
CA THR A 774 32.73 -17.25 3.86
C THR A 774 32.21 -18.43 3.03
N LEU A 775 30.94 -18.36 2.68
CA LEU A 775 30.29 -19.31 1.80
C LEU A 775 30.66 -18.96 0.35
N THR A 776 30.98 -19.96 -0.44
CA THR A 776 31.33 -19.84 -1.86
C THR A 776 30.47 -20.76 -2.73
N GLY A 777 30.44 -20.52 -4.04
CA GLY A 777 29.63 -21.32 -4.94
C GLY A 777 28.14 -21.01 -4.84
N LEU A 778 27.76 -19.86 -4.27
CA LEU A 778 26.38 -19.41 -4.26
C LEU A 778 25.93 -19.08 -5.69
N ALA A 779 24.95 -19.82 -6.20
CA ALA A 779 24.48 -19.73 -7.59
C ALA A 779 23.15 -18.99 -7.74
N PHE A 780 22.74 -18.23 -6.72
CA PHE A 780 21.52 -17.43 -6.79
C PHE A 780 21.62 -16.38 -7.90
N PRO A 781 20.59 -16.28 -8.77
CA PRO A 781 20.57 -15.28 -9.82
C PRO A 781 20.51 -13.85 -9.26
N ASN A 782 20.99 -12.88 -10.04
CA ASN A 782 20.79 -11.46 -9.69
C ASN A 782 19.29 -11.15 -9.65
N PRO A 783 18.80 -10.50 -8.59
CA PRO A 783 17.43 -9.98 -8.56
C PRO A 783 17.21 -8.99 -9.70
N LYS A 784 16.07 -9.13 -10.37
CA LYS A 784 15.73 -8.32 -11.52
C LYS A 784 14.26 -7.93 -11.50
N ARG A 785 13.97 -6.64 -11.57
CA ARG A 785 12.69 -6.07 -11.93
C ARG A 785 12.95 -4.88 -12.86
N GLN A 786 12.44 -4.96 -14.07
CA GLN A 786 12.50 -3.89 -15.07
C GLN A 786 11.09 -3.52 -15.47
N TYR A 787 10.76 -2.26 -15.31
CA TYR A 787 9.50 -1.68 -15.76
C TYR A 787 9.76 -0.65 -16.83
N SER A 788 9.04 -0.75 -17.95
CA SER A 788 9.04 0.24 -19.02
C SER A 788 7.62 0.61 -19.36
N SER A 789 7.31 1.88 -19.48
CA SER A 789 5.98 2.33 -19.88
C SER A 789 6.02 3.54 -20.79
N LEU A 790 5.00 3.65 -21.64
CA LEU A 790 4.66 4.83 -22.41
C LEU A 790 3.22 5.21 -22.05
N VAL A 791 3.04 6.42 -21.56
CA VAL A 791 1.75 6.98 -21.15
C VAL A 791 1.38 8.14 -22.06
N PHE A 792 0.25 8.04 -22.77
CA PHE A 792 -0.41 9.15 -23.40
C PHE A 792 -1.54 9.62 -22.49
N ASP A 793 -1.54 10.88 -22.07
CA ASP A 793 -2.56 11.45 -21.18
C ASP A 793 -3.21 12.69 -21.79
N TRP A 794 -4.44 12.96 -21.40
CA TRP A 794 -5.19 14.15 -21.78
C TRP A 794 -5.97 14.73 -20.61
N LYS A 795 -6.16 16.03 -20.64
CA LYS A 795 -6.97 16.75 -19.65
C LYS A 795 -7.71 17.90 -20.30
N ARG A 796 -9.05 17.91 -20.18
CA ARG A 796 -9.91 19.04 -20.43
C ARG A 796 -10.47 19.55 -19.11
N ALA A 797 -10.20 20.82 -18.80
CA ALA A 797 -10.76 21.46 -17.62
C ALA A 797 -12.28 21.62 -17.75
N ASP A 798 -12.95 21.64 -16.62
CA ASP A 798 -14.37 21.94 -16.52
C ASP A 798 -14.60 23.42 -16.85
N ASP A 799 -15.48 23.71 -17.82
CA ASP A 799 -15.91 25.04 -18.20
C ASP A 799 -17.38 25.32 -17.78
N GLY A 800 -17.92 24.51 -16.88
CA GLY A 800 -19.33 24.52 -16.49
C GLY A 800 -20.23 23.68 -17.40
N ILE A 801 -19.69 23.11 -18.51
CA ILE A 801 -20.43 22.25 -19.43
C ILE A 801 -19.94 20.82 -19.31
N TRP A 802 -18.61 20.57 -19.46
CA TRP A 802 -18.06 19.23 -19.33
C TRP A 802 -16.57 19.22 -19.03
N SER A 803 -16.14 18.19 -18.36
CA SER A 803 -14.74 17.88 -18.08
C SER A 803 -14.39 16.50 -18.62
N LEU A 804 -13.12 16.28 -18.97
CA LEU A 804 -12.61 14.96 -19.37
C LEU A 804 -11.13 14.86 -19.04
N GLN A 805 -10.77 13.77 -18.38
CA GLN A 805 -9.37 13.42 -18.11
C GLN A 805 -9.16 11.94 -18.32
N GLY A 806 -7.96 11.53 -18.77
CA GLY A 806 -7.68 10.12 -18.96
C GLY A 806 -6.27 9.85 -19.42
N SER A 807 -5.98 8.55 -19.60
CA SER A 807 -4.69 8.06 -20.08
C SER A 807 -4.80 6.73 -20.81
N ILE A 808 -3.85 6.50 -21.70
CA ILE A 808 -3.51 5.20 -22.27
C ILE A 808 -2.11 4.88 -21.78
N THR A 809 -1.94 3.75 -21.11
CA THR A 809 -0.65 3.24 -20.67
C THR A 809 -0.35 1.95 -21.43
N VAL A 810 0.81 1.89 -22.07
CA VAL A 810 1.40 0.65 -22.58
C VAL A 810 2.64 0.37 -21.75
N ALA A 811 2.69 -0.79 -21.08
CA ALA A 811 3.74 -1.09 -20.12
C ALA A 811 4.20 -2.54 -20.20
N ARG A 812 5.38 -2.80 -19.66
CA ARG A 812 5.94 -4.12 -19.42
C ARG A 812 6.67 -4.16 -18.10
N SER A 813 6.32 -5.13 -17.23
CA SER A 813 7.04 -5.45 -15.99
C SER A 813 7.64 -6.85 -16.11
N TYR A 814 8.98 -6.96 -16.04
CA TYR A 814 9.72 -8.19 -16.33
C TYR A 814 10.86 -8.41 -15.36
N GLY A 815 11.01 -9.64 -14.87
CA GLY A 815 12.09 -10.00 -13.97
C GLY A 815 11.88 -11.33 -13.25
N ASN A 816 12.63 -11.53 -12.14
CA ASN A 816 12.54 -12.70 -11.28
C ASN A 816 12.15 -12.33 -9.83
N TYR A 817 11.90 -11.04 -9.56
CA TYR A 817 11.53 -10.53 -8.25
C TYR A 817 10.44 -9.48 -8.39
N GLU A 818 9.27 -9.73 -7.78
CA GLU A 818 8.14 -8.79 -7.85
C GLU A 818 8.36 -7.54 -7.00
N GLY A 819 8.95 -7.71 -5.84
CA GLY A 819 9.16 -6.69 -4.84
C GLY A 819 9.12 -7.25 -3.43
N THR A 820 8.90 -6.39 -2.44
CA THR A 820 8.94 -6.77 -1.02
C THR A 820 7.83 -7.74 -0.60
N VAL A 821 6.77 -7.90 -1.39
CA VAL A 821 5.73 -8.94 -1.22
C VAL A 821 5.53 -9.70 -2.53
N LYS A 822 4.96 -10.91 -2.47
CA LYS A 822 4.81 -11.82 -3.60
C LYS A 822 3.34 -12.14 -3.88
N SER A 823 2.88 -11.86 -5.10
CA SER A 823 1.50 -12.09 -5.56
C SER A 823 1.27 -13.48 -6.15
N ASP A 824 2.32 -14.14 -6.67
CA ASP A 824 2.27 -15.46 -7.30
C ASP A 824 2.74 -16.60 -6.37
N ALA A 825 2.38 -16.54 -5.10
CA ALA A 825 2.53 -17.67 -4.19
C ALA A 825 1.45 -18.75 -4.49
N GLY A 826 1.78 -20.03 -4.34
CA GLY A 826 0.91 -21.15 -4.72
C GLY A 826 -0.51 -21.07 -4.14
N ASN A 827 -0.65 -20.66 -2.89
CA ASN A 827 -1.93 -20.55 -2.17
C ASN A 827 -2.52 -19.14 -2.12
N GLY A 828 -2.02 -18.18 -2.90
CA GLY A 828 -2.43 -16.78 -2.88
C GLY A 828 -1.25 -15.83 -2.75
N ALA A 829 -1.41 -14.74 -1.99
CA ALA A 829 -0.39 -13.73 -1.81
C ALA A 829 0.43 -13.97 -0.53
N GLN A 830 1.74 -13.72 -0.60
CA GLN A 830 2.64 -13.71 0.56
C GLN A 830 2.92 -12.27 0.98
N SER A 831 2.52 -11.90 2.20
CA SER A 831 2.63 -10.54 2.75
C SER A 831 3.83 -10.33 3.68
N ASP A 832 4.73 -11.31 3.81
CA ASP A 832 5.96 -11.18 4.61
C ASP A 832 6.95 -10.27 3.90
N ALA A 833 6.81 -8.97 4.12
CA ALA A 833 7.56 -7.96 3.40
C ALA A 833 9.08 -8.07 3.64
N GLY A 834 9.86 -8.15 2.54
CA GLY A 834 11.32 -8.25 2.57
C GLY A 834 11.85 -9.62 3.03
N SER A 835 10.98 -10.63 3.14
CA SER A 835 11.32 -12.02 3.42
C SER A 835 10.40 -12.95 2.62
N THR A 836 10.42 -12.76 1.30
CA THR A 836 9.62 -13.59 0.39
C THR A 836 10.32 -14.92 0.14
N GLN A 837 9.56 -15.95 -0.25
CA GLN A 837 10.14 -17.24 -0.59
C GLN A 837 10.97 -17.25 -1.90
N ASP A 838 11.08 -16.11 -2.61
CA ASP A 838 11.74 -16.06 -3.92
C ASP A 838 13.23 -16.45 -3.88
N TYR A 839 13.91 -16.24 -2.75
CA TYR A 839 15.33 -16.51 -2.56
C TYR A 839 15.65 -17.43 -1.37
N ASP A 840 14.66 -18.08 -0.76
CA ASP A 840 14.87 -18.95 0.38
C ASP A 840 15.75 -20.17 0.05
N TYR A 841 15.54 -20.75 -1.14
CA TYR A 841 16.33 -21.86 -1.65
C TYR A 841 16.64 -21.70 -3.14
N LEU A 842 17.75 -22.26 -3.57
CA LEU A 842 18.20 -22.12 -4.98
C LEU A 842 17.17 -22.61 -5.98
N GLY A 843 16.53 -23.76 -5.73
CA GLY A 843 15.51 -24.33 -6.61
C GLY A 843 14.26 -23.45 -6.78
N LEU A 844 13.94 -22.55 -5.84
CA LEU A 844 12.84 -21.59 -6.00
C LEU A 844 13.15 -20.50 -7.03
N THR A 845 14.43 -20.31 -7.37
CA THR A 845 14.87 -19.35 -8.39
C THR A 845 14.86 -19.91 -9.81
N ASP A 846 14.71 -21.24 -9.96
CA ASP A 846 14.65 -21.88 -11.26
C ASP A 846 13.44 -21.40 -12.05
N TYR A 847 13.67 -20.94 -13.30
CA TYR A 847 12.64 -20.43 -14.20
C TYR A 847 11.80 -19.26 -13.64
N SER A 848 12.25 -18.61 -12.56
CA SER A 848 11.57 -17.48 -11.90
C SER A 848 11.56 -16.20 -12.75
N THR A 849 12.34 -16.12 -13.85
CA THR A 849 12.41 -14.95 -14.72
C THR A 849 11.29 -14.95 -15.77
N GLY A 850 10.50 -13.88 -15.83
CA GLY A 850 9.40 -13.74 -16.77
C GLY A 850 8.61 -12.45 -16.58
N LEU A 851 7.38 -12.41 -17.09
CA LEU A 851 6.43 -11.32 -16.83
C LEU A 851 5.95 -11.40 -15.37
N LEU A 852 6.06 -10.29 -14.68
CA LEU A 852 5.74 -10.20 -13.26
C LEU A 852 4.21 -10.09 -13.02
N PRO A 853 3.70 -10.46 -11.85
CA PRO A 853 2.27 -10.38 -11.54
C PRO A 853 1.65 -8.98 -11.68
N ASN A 854 2.44 -7.92 -11.50
CA ASN A 854 2.02 -6.53 -11.67
C ASN A 854 1.98 -6.06 -13.14
N ASP A 855 2.35 -6.92 -14.10
CA ASP A 855 2.32 -6.57 -15.52
C ASP A 855 0.88 -6.38 -16.02
N ARG A 856 0.64 -5.23 -16.63
CA ARG A 856 -0.56 -4.88 -17.39
C ARG A 856 -0.11 -4.19 -18.65
N THR A 857 0.00 -4.96 -19.73
CA THR A 857 0.55 -4.47 -21.00
C THR A 857 -0.22 -3.28 -21.57
N PHE A 858 -1.54 -3.22 -21.33
CA PHE A 858 -2.39 -2.14 -21.81
C PHE A 858 -3.40 -1.73 -20.73
N VAL A 859 -3.47 -0.43 -20.46
CA VAL A 859 -4.48 0.17 -19.56
C VAL A 859 -5.00 1.46 -20.18
N PHE A 860 -6.32 1.52 -20.41
CA PHE A 860 -7.05 2.72 -20.78
C PHE A 860 -7.92 3.16 -19.60
N LYS A 861 -7.81 4.42 -19.24
CA LYS A 861 -8.63 5.07 -18.22
C LYS A 861 -9.14 6.39 -18.74
N THR A 862 -10.42 6.67 -18.51
CA THR A 862 -10.95 8.01 -18.74
C THR A 862 -12.11 8.28 -17.80
N PHE A 863 -12.19 9.50 -17.32
CA PHE A 863 -13.24 9.95 -16.43
C PHE A 863 -13.58 11.41 -16.71
N GLY A 864 -14.81 11.80 -16.41
CA GLY A 864 -15.27 13.15 -16.64
C GLY A 864 -16.72 13.35 -16.25
N SER A 865 -17.17 14.58 -16.42
CA SER A 865 -18.52 15.01 -16.08
C SER A 865 -19.15 15.83 -17.23
N TYR A 866 -20.47 15.79 -17.29
CA TYR A 866 -21.28 16.59 -18.20
C TYR A 866 -22.44 17.23 -17.44
N HIS A 867 -22.56 18.55 -17.51
CA HIS A 867 -23.59 19.36 -16.91
C HIS A 867 -24.71 19.61 -17.94
N VAL A 868 -25.83 18.92 -17.79
CA VAL A 868 -26.99 19.07 -18.68
C VAL A 868 -27.69 20.41 -18.42
N THR A 869 -27.79 20.75 -17.12
CA THR A 869 -28.28 22.03 -16.61
C THR A 869 -27.47 22.39 -15.36
N ASP A 870 -27.66 23.59 -14.83
CA ASP A 870 -27.03 24.01 -13.55
C ASP A 870 -27.37 23.06 -12.39
N ASN A 871 -28.48 22.33 -12.48
CA ASN A 871 -28.96 21.44 -11.43
C ASN A 871 -28.74 19.97 -11.73
N LEU A 872 -28.50 19.56 -12.97
CA LEU A 872 -28.39 18.17 -13.39
C LEU A 872 -27.05 17.90 -14.05
N SER A 873 -26.29 16.97 -13.48
CA SER A 873 -25.03 16.50 -14.05
C SER A 873 -24.90 14.98 -14.05
N PHE A 874 -24.12 14.49 -14.99
CA PHE A 874 -23.70 13.10 -15.12
C PHE A 874 -22.18 13.01 -14.98
N GLY A 875 -21.72 11.94 -14.34
CA GLY A 875 -20.31 11.58 -14.29
C GLY A 875 -20.07 10.22 -14.91
N THR A 876 -18.88 9.99 -15.42
CA THR A 876 -18.46 8.67 -15.92
C THR A 876 -17.04 8.35 -15.54
N ASN A 877 -16.77 7.06 -15.34
CA ASN A 877 -15.45 6.50 -15.17
C ASN A 877 -15.35 5.22 -16.00
N VAL A 878 -14.35 5.11 -16.85
CA VAL A 878 -14.13 3.99 -17.76
C VAL A 878 -12.74 3.39 -17.53
N LEU A 879 -12.69 2.08 -17.34
CA LEU A 879 -11.46 1.29 -17.22
C LEU A 879 -11.49 0.16 -18.25
N VAL A 880 -10.42 0.07 -19.08
CA VAL A 880 -10.13 -1.11 -19.89
C VAL A 880 -8.70 -1.54 -19.58
N GLN A 881 -8.53 -2.77 -19.13
CA GLN A 881 -7.24 -3.29 -18.68
C GLN A 881 -6.98 -4.69 -19.25
N SER A 882 -5.76 -4.91 -19.75
CA SER A 882 -5.33 -6.20 -20.27
C SER A 882 -5.23 -7.27 -19.17
N PRO A 883 -5.31 -8.57 -19.54
CA PRO A 883 -5.12 -9.68 -18.62
C PRO A 883 -3.79 -9.63 -17.87
N GLN A 884 -3.80 -10.11 -16.63
CA GLN A 884 -2.60 -10.44 -15.88
C GLN A 884 -2.04 -11.78 -16.34
N ARG A 885 -0.74 -11.87 -16.47
CA ARG A 885 -0.04 -13.13 -16.69
C ARG A 885 0.16 -13.83 -15.36
N LEU A 886 -0.11 -15.14 -15.32
CA LEU A 886 0.01 -15.96 -14.12
C LEU A 886 0.98 -17.11 -14.39
N SER A 887 1.65 -17.56 -13.33
CA SER A 887 2.53 -18.71 -13.36
C SER A 887 1.74 -20.00 -13.12
N CYS A 888 2.28 -21.14 -13.52
CA CYS A 888 1.91 -22.44 -12.97
C CYS A 888 2.91 -22.75 -11.84
N MET A 889 2.40 -23.05 -10.66
CA MET A 889 3.23 -23.29 -9.47
C MET A 889 3.09 -24.77 -9.07
N GLY A 890 4.23 -25.45 -8.97
CA GLY A 890 4.27 -26.86 -8.60
C GLY A 890 5.47 -27.19 -7.71
N TYR A 891 5.66 -28.46 -7.41
CA TYR A 891 6.77 -28.91 -6.58
C TYR A 891 8.06 -28.97 -7.39
N HIS A 892 9.16 -28.51 -6.78
CA HIS A 892 10.49 -28.69 -7.40
C HIS A 892 10.82 -30.18 -7.51
N PRO A 893 11.29 -30.64 -8.69
CA PRO A 893 11.53 -32.08 -8.92
C PRO A 893 12.67 -32.67 -8.08
N THR A 894 13.77 -31.95 -7.94
CA THR A 894 15.04 -32.47 -7.41
C THR A 894 15.54 -31.74 -6.15
N ASP A 895 15.27 -30.46 -5.96
CA ASP A 895 15.64 -29.73 -4.74
C ASP A 895 14.61 -30.03 -3.63
N ALA A 896 15.06 -30.82 -2.62
CA ALA A 896 14.21 -31.25 -1.52
C ALA A 896 13.78 -30.08 -0.62
N ASN A 897 14.64 -29.08 -0.44
CA ASN A 897 14.33 -27.90 0.37
C ASN A 897 13.27 -27.03 -0.32
N ALA A 898 13.43 -26.75 -1.61
CA ALA A 898 12.42 -26.06 -2.41
C ALA A 898 11.09 -26.83 -2.44
N ALA A 899 11.14 -28.17 -2.61
CA ALA A 899 9.95 -29.01 -2.57
C ALA A 899 9.27 -29.04 -1.19
N GLY A 900 10.01 -28.81 -0.10
CA GLY A 900 9.50 -28.67 1.27
C GLY A 900 8.57 -27.48 1.44
N TYR A 901 8.71 -26.42 0.61
CA TYR A 901 7.79 -25.30 0.54
C TYR A 901 6.45 -25.62 -0.15
N GLY A 902 6.29 -26.83 -0.66
CA GLY A 902 5.10 -27.23 -1.40
C GLY A 902 5.17 -26.80 -2.88
N ALA A 903 4.02 -26.55 -3.47
CA ALA A 903 3.91 -26.11 -4.87
C ALA A 903 4.25 -24.63 -5.03
N SER A 904 5.53 -24.28 -4.82
CA SER A 904 6.06 -22.90 -4.81
C SER A 904 7.13 -22.66 -5.88
N SER A 905 7.47 -23.68 -6.69
CA SER A 905 8.48 -23.61 -7.74
C SER A 905 7.83 -23.43 -9.13
N PHE A 906 8.60 -22.90 -10.08
CA PHE A 906 8.15 -22.69 -11.47
C PHE A 906 8.28 -23.96 -12.30
N TYR A 907 7.64 -25.02 -11.80
CA TYR A 907 7.49 -26.33 -12.44
C TYR A 907 6.01 -26.73 -12.41
N CYS A 908 5.59 -27.52 -13.39
CA CYS A 908 4.26 -28.13 -13.41
C CYS A 908 4.37 -29.61 -13.73
N ALA A 909 3.62 -30.43 -13.03
CA ALA A 909 3.46 -31.82 -13.39
C ALA A 909 2.77 -31.95 -14.76
N TYR A 910 3.12 -32.97 -15.53
CA TYR A 910 2.57 -33.19 -16.87
C TYR A 910 2.55 -34.65 -17.24
N GLY A 911 1.90 -34.95 -18.36
CA GLY A 911 1.77 -36.31 -18.92
C GLY A 911 0.48 -37.02 -18.50
N PRO A 912 0.34 -38.31 -18.81
CA PRO A 912 -0.82 -39.09 -18.40
C PRO A 912 -0.78 -39.36 -16.89
N LEU A 913 -1.96 -39.38 -16.25
CA LEU A 913 -2.10 -39.81 -14.87
C LEU A 913 -1.88 -41.34 -14.77
N ASN A 914 -1.18 -41.76 -13.73
CA ASN A 914 -1.03 -43.16 -13.39
C ASN A 914 -2.35 -43.76 -12.84
N ALA A 915 -2.37 -45.06 -12.52
CA ALA A 915 -3.54 -45.74 -12.00
C ALA A 915 -4.03 -45.19 -10.62
N ALA A 916 -3.16 -44.46 -9.90
CA ALA A 916 -3.51 -43.80 -8.65
C ALA A 916 -3.96 -42.34 -8.85
N GLY A 917 -4.10 -41.85 -10.10
CA GLY A 917 -4.50 -40.49 -10.43
C GLY A 917 -3.39 -39.43 -10.27
N ASN A 918 -2.12 -39.82 -10.24
CA ASN A 918 -0.99 -38.92 -10.06
C ASN A 918 -0.18 -38.72 -11.36
N TYR A 919 0.38 -37.55 -11.57
CA TYR A 919 1.44 -37.33 -12.54
C TYR A 919 2.76 -37.97 -12.06
N THR A 920 3.62 -38.35 -13.00
CA THR A 920 4.93 -38.94 -12.70
C THR A 920 6.12 -38.14 -13.23
N ALA A 921 5.85 -37.01 -13.92
CA ALA A 921 6.86 -36.14 -14.49
C ALA A 921 6.48 -34.66 -14.26
N THR A 922 7.50 -33.82 -14.26
CA THR A 922 7.36 -32.35 -14.21
C THR A 922 8.11 -31.71 -15.37
N GLN A 923 7.67 -30.54 -15.77
CA GLN A 923 8.33 -29.69 -16.75
C GLN A 923 8.51 -28.25 -16.24
N PRO A 924 9.55 -27.54 -16.70
CA PRO A 924 9.69 -26.11 -16.43
C PRO A 924 8.49 -25.32 -16.90
N SER A 925 8.05 -24.37 -16.06
CA SER A 925 6.99 -23.41 -16.36
C SER A 925 7.48 -21.99 -16.04
N PRO A 926 8.20 -21.32 -16.96
CA PRO A 926 8.75 -19.99 -16.71
C PRO A 926 7.70 -19.01 -16.22
N ARG A 927 8.09 -18.09 -15.32
CA ARG A 927 7.18 -17.11 -14.70
C ARG A 927 6.32 -16.39 -15.73
N GLY A 928 5.01 -16.29 -15.47
CA GLY A 928 4.05 -15.60 -16.33
C GLY A 928 3.65 -16.33 -17.61
N THR A 929 4.02 -17.62 -17.78
CA THR A 929 3.67 -18.42 -18.96
C THR A 929 2.56 -19.45 -18.74
N GLY A 930 2.09 -19.66 -17.46
CA GLY A 930 1.13 -20.70 -17.13
C GLY A 930 -0.31 -20.33 -17.52
N LEU A 931 -0.88 -19.39 -16.87
CA LEU A 931 -2.27 -18.98 -16.99
C LEU A 931 -2.39 -17.47 -17.28
N ARG A 932 -3.62 -17.00 -17.42
CA ARG A 932 -3.93 -15.56 -17.49
C ARG A 932 -5.31 -15.29 -16.92
N THR A 933 -5.52 -14.06 -16.43
CA THR A 933 -6.85 -13.53 -16.10
C THR A 933 -7.58 -13.08 -17.36
N ASP A 934 -8.77 -12.50 -17.22
CA ASP A 934 -9.53 -11.96 -18.34
C ASP A 934 -9.25 -10.46 -18.53
N TRP A 935 -9.72 -9.89 -19.67
CA TRP A 935 -9.78 -8.45 -19.87
C TRP A 935 -10.78 -7.82 -18.91
N VAL A 936 -10.36 -6.81 -18.16
CA VAL A 936 -11.27 -5.99 -17.36
C VAL A 936 -11.82 -4.87 -18.24
N LYS A 937 -13.13 -4.76 -18.33
CA LYS A 937 -13.86 -3.69 -19.01
C LYS A 937 -14.96 -3.21 -18.07
N GLN A 938 -14.83 -2.02 -17.54
CA GLN A 938 -15.74 -1.45 -16.55
C GLN A 938 -16.13 -0.05 -16.97
N ILE A 939 -17.42 0.24 -16.86
CA ILE A 939 -18.00 1.58 -17.04
C ILE A 939 -18.89 1.86 -15.83
N ASP A 940 -18.61 2.97 -15.17
CA ASP A 940 -19.37 3.48 -14.05
C ASP A 940 -20.04 4.79 -14.43
N LEU A 941 -21.27 5.02 -13.96
CA LEU A 941 -22.03 6.24 -14.21
C LEU A 941 -22.51 6.85 -12.88
N SER A 942 -22.45 8.15 -12.78
CA SER A 942 -23.04 8.94 -11.69
C SER A 942 -24.14 9.85 -12.23
N PHE A 943 -25.21 9.89 -11.50
CA PHE A 943 -26.30 10.86 -11.66
C PHE A 943 -26.33 11.76 -10.43
N ARG A 944 -26.44 13.06 -10.65
CA ARG A 944 -26.49 14.06 -9.60
C ARG A 944 -27.54 15.10 -9.92
N TYR A 945 -28.37 15.41 -8.94
CA TYR A 945 -29.40 16.43 -9.05
C TYR A 945 -29.40 17.37 -7.84
N VAL A 946 -29.27 18.66 -8.08
CA VAL A 946 -29.36 19.70 -7.05
C VAL A 946 -30.82 20.14 -6.94
N LEU A 947 -31.40 19.94 -5.78
CA LEU A 947 -32.79 20.34 -5.53
C LEU A 947 -32.93 21.89 -5.47
N PRO A 948 -34.08 22.43 -5.87
CA PRO A 948 -34.34 23.86 -5.75
C PRO A 948 -34.25 24.34 -4.30
N GLN A 949 -33.79 25.58 -4.09
CA GLN A 949 -33.59 26.21 -2.75
C GLN A 949 -34.86 26.38 -1.92
N SER A 950 -36.05 26.00 -2.42
CA SER A 950 -37.35 26.13 -1.76
C SER A 950 -37.49 25.31 -0.45
N LEU A 951 -36.49 24.45 -0.12
CA LEU A 951 -36.53 23.55 1.05
C LEU A 951 -35.82 24.12 2.31
N GLY A 952 -35.35 25.37 2.27
CA GLY A 952 -34.66 26.00 3.43
C GLY A 952 -33.23 25.59 3.69
N PHE A 953 -32.61 24.82 2.78
CA PHE A 953 -31.21 24.48 2.81
C PHE A 953 -30.42 25.34 1.81
N ASN A 954 -29.16 25.64 2.09
CA ASN A 954 -28.28 26.33 1.13
C ASN A 954 -28.12 25.50 -0.15
N ARG A 955 -27.96 24.17 0.01
CA ARG A 955 -27.88 23.23 -1.11
C ARG A 955 -28.29 21.82 -0.67
N PHE A 956 -29.15 21.19 -1.43
CA PHE A 956 -29.48 19.77 -1.24
C PHE A 956 -29.24 19.02 -2.56
N VAL A 957 -28.43 18.00 -2.51
CA VAL A 957 -28.04 17.17 -3.66
C VAL A 957 -28.45 15.74 -3.42
N VAL A 958 -29.05 15.09 -4.40
CA VAL A 958 -29.25 13.64 -4.45
C VAL A 958 -28.31 13.03 -5.48
N ARG A 959 -27.76 11.86 -5.17
CA ARG A 959 -26.81 11.14 -6.01
C ARG A 959 -27.20 9.68 -6.18
N ALA A 960 -26.92 9.14 -7.37
CA ALA A 960 -26.98 7.70 -7.64
C ALA A 960 -25.75 7.33 -8.46
N ASP A 961 -24.88 6.49 -7.89
CA ASP A 961 -23.66 6.00 -8.55
C ASP A 961 -23.90 4.54 -8.93
N ALA A 962 -23.87 4.23 -10.21
CA ALA A 962 -23.97 2.86 -10.74
C ALA A 962 -22.59 2.39 -11.19
N PHE A 963 -22.04 1.44 -10.46
CA PHE A 963 -20.75 0.82 -10.76
C PHE A 963 -20.94 -0.41 -11.65
N ASN A 964 -20.02 -0.62 -12.60
CA ASN A 964 -20.03 -1.75 -13.51
C ASN A 964 -21.40 -1.96 -14.18
N ILE A 965 -21.88 -0.92 -14.87
CA ILE A 965 -23.26 -0.86 -15.40
C ILE A 965 -23.64 -2.06 -16.29
N PHE A 966 -22.64 -2.66 -16.98
CA PHE A 966 -22.87 -3.82 -17.84
C PHE A 966 -22.79 -5.15 -17.08
N ASN A 967 -22.53 -5.14 -15.76
CA ASN A 967 -22.35 -6.33 -14.94
C ASN A 967 -21.28 -7.29 -15.51
N SER A 968 -20.20 -6.73 -16.04
CA SER A 968 -19.06 -7.50 -16.54
C SER A 968 -18.35 -8.16 -15.36
N GLN A 969 -18.19 -9.48 -15.40
CA GLN A 969 -17.58 -10.25 -14.30
C GLN A 969 -16.40 -11.09 -14.82
N PRO A 970 -15.36 -10.46 -15.38
CA PRO A 970 -14.15 -11.15 -15.80
C PRO A 970 -13.42 -11.73 -14.59
N ILE A 971 -12.70 -12.83 -14.81
CA ILE A 971 -11.85 -13.43 -13.80
C ILE A 971 -10.63 -12.54 -13.59
N THR A 972 -10.45 -12.07 -12.37
CA THR A 972 -9.34 -11.19 -11.97
C THR A 972 -8.22 -11.93 -11.25
N GLN A 973 -8.49 -13.16 -10.76
CA GLN A 973 -7.50 -14.03 -10.12
C GLN A 973 -7.88 -15.50 -10.34
N ARG A 974 -6.86 -16.37 -10.47
CA ARG A 974 -7.03 -17.85 -10.57
C ARG A 974 -6.15 -18.57 -9.58
N TYR A 975 -6.54 -19.78 -9.20
CA TYR A 975 -5.67 -20.70 -8.51
C TYR A 975 -4.50 -21.10 -9.41
N VAL A 976 -3.27 -20.91 -8.92
CA VAL A 976 -2.03 -21.15 -9.68
C VAL A 976 -1.29 -22.40 -9.25
N GLN A 977 -1.65 -22.99 -8.11
CA GLN A 977 -1.09 -24.22 -7.60
C GLN A 977 -1.57 -25.39 -8.44
N HIS A 978 -0.64 -26.13 -9.07
CA HIS A 978 -0.95 -27.22 -9.98
C HIS A 978 -1.05 -28.57 -9.29
N GLU A 979 -0.21 -28.83 -8.28
CA GLU A 979 -0.23 -30.03 -7.47
C GLU A 979 -0.43 -29.69 -5.99
N ASN A 980 -1.17 -30.51 -5.26
CA ASN A 980 -1.37 -30.36 -3.83
C ASN A 980 -0.47 -31.25 -2.97
N GLN A 981 0.18 -32.28 -3.56
CA GLN A 981 1.09 -33.19 -2.86
C GLN A 981 2.17 -33.71 -3.82
N LYS A 982 3.36 -34.02 -3.22
CA LYS A 982 4.45 -34.75 -3.86
C LYS A 982 4.89 -35.90 -2.95
N ALA A 983 4.95 -37.11 -3.48
CA ALA A 983 5.47 -38.29 -2.81
C ALA A 983 6.45 -39.02 -3.74
N GLY A 984 7.74 -38.88 -3.49
CA GLY A 984 8.78 -39.28 -4.45
C GLY A 984 8.61 -38.56 -5.78
N ASN A 985 8.43 -39.29 -6.87
CA ASN A 985 8.17 -38.76 -8.20
C ASN A 985 6.66 -38.79 -8.58
N GLN A 986 5.78 -38.86 -7.60
CA GLN A 986 4.34 -38.78 -7.82
C GLN A 986 3.82 -37.42 -7.39
N TYR A 987 3.03 -36.76 -8.23
CA TYR A 987 2.48 -35.44 -8.04
C TYR A 987 0.96 -35.50 -8.16
N THR A 988 0.27 -35.25 -7.04
CA THR A 988 -1.20 -35.28 -7.02
C THR A 988 -1.76 -33.98 -7.57
N PRO A 989 -2.60 -34.02 -8.64
CA PRO A 989 -3.22 -32.82 -9.18
C PRO A 989 -4.02 -32.05 -8.14
N ASP A 990 -3.95 -30.71 -8.17
CA ASP A 990 -4.86 -29.88 -7.40
C ASP A 990 -6.14 -29.64 -8.23
N PRO A 991 -7.32 -30.07 -7.74
CA PRO A 991 -8.58 -29.88 -8.46
C PRO A 991 -8.98 -28.42 -8.64
N LEU A 992 -8.37 -27.49 -7.87
CA LEU A 992 -8.64 -26.06 -7.99
C LEU A 992 -7.78 -25.36 -9.04
N TYR A 993 -6.72 -26.01 -9.57
CA TYR A 993 -5.83 -25.38 -10.57
C TYR A 993 -6.61 -24.76 -11.75
N GLY A 994 -6.31 -23.51 -12.07
CA GLY A 994 -6.93 -22.76 -13.15
C GLY A 994 -8.37 -22.28 -12.86
N THR A 995 -9.00 -22.74 -11.77
CA THR A 995 -10.34 -22.27 -11.41
C THR A 995 -10.31 -20.80 -10.95
N PRO A 996 -11.41 -20.08 -11.07
CA PRO A 996 -11.50 -18.70 -10.57
C PRO A 996 -11.27 -18.63 -9.06
N LEU A 997 -10.42 -17.69 -8.62
CA LEU A 997 -10.23 -17.30 -7.23
C LEU A 997 -10.84 -15.91 -6.94
N GLY A 998 -11.06 -15.09 -7.98
CA GLY A 998 -11.69 -13.79 -7.86
C GLY A 998 -12.26 -13.29 -9.17
N TYR A 999 -13.31 -12.50 -9.07
CA TYR A 999 -13.99 -11.82 -10.18
C TYR A 999 -13.99 -10.31 -9.96
N LEU A 1000 -14.16 -9.53 -11.02
CA LEU A 1000 -14.49 -8.11 -10.90
C LEU A 1000 -15.80 -7.97 -10.12
N THR A 1001 -15.86 -6.98 -9.23
CA THR A 1001 -17.06 -6.68 -8.44
C THR A 1001 -18.27 -6.53 -9.35
N PRO A 1002 -19.39 -7.20 -9.07
CA PRO A 1002 -20.60 -7.14 -9.88
C PRO A 1002 -21.19 -5.73 -9.86
N ARG A 1003 -22.16 -5.49 -10.77
CA ARG A 1003 -22.90 -4.23 -10.79
C ARG A 1003 -23.52 -3.94 -9.43
N SER A 1004 -23.30 -2.72 -8.95
CA SER A 1004 -23.93 -2.20 -7.73
C SER A 1004 -24.38 -0.76 -7.96
N VAL A 1005 -25.41 -0.35 -7.21
CA VAL A 1005 -25.87 1.04 -7.20
C VAL A 1005 -25.76 1.57 -5.78
N ARG A 1006 -25.03 2.67 -5.62
CA ARG A 1006 -24.96 3.43 -4.37
C ARG A 1006 -25.87 4.64 -4.47
N LEU A 1007 -26.73 4.80 -3.48
CA LEU A 1007 -27.53 5.99 -3.30
C LEU A 1007 -26.86 6.94 -2.30
N GLY A 1008 -26.99 8.22 -2.51
CA GLY A 1008 -26.42 9.21 -1.60
C GLY A 1008 -27.13 10.55 -1.65
N PHE A 1009 -26.89 11.34 -0.62
CA PHE A 1009 -27.33 12.72 -0.56
C PHE A 1009 -26.27 13.60 0.13
N ASP A 1010 -26.29 14.89 -0.20
CA ASP A 1010 -25.48 15.92 0.47
C ASP A 1010 -26.38 17.11 0.81
N ILE A 1011 -26.40 17.52 2.07
CA ILE A 1011 -27.12 18.69 2.57
C ILE A 1011 -26.11 19.68 3.11
N LEU A 1012 -26.11 20.91 2.58
CA LEU A 1012 -25.28 22.01 3.04
C LEU A 1012 -26.17 23.11 3.67
N PHE A 1013 -25.72 23.59 4.84
CA PHE A 1013 -26.40 24.62 5.62
C PHE A 1013 -25.68 25.95 5.61
#